data_d643822627cb62954a0b1d9c7cae339b
#
_entry.id   d643822627cb62954a0b1d9c7cae339b
#
_cell.length_a   1.000
_cell.length_b   1.000
_cell.length_c   1.000
_cell.angle_alpha   90.00
_cell.angle_beta   90.00
_cell.angle_gamma   90.00
#
_symmetry.space_group_name_H-M   'P 1'
#
loop_
_entity.id
_entity.type
_entity.pdbx_description
1 polymer ?
#
loop_
_entity_poly.entity_id
_entity_poly.type
_entity_poly.pdbx_seq_one_letter_code
_entity_poly.pdbx_strand_id
1 'polypeptide(L)'
;TQCLETAKMNKEEVMKQLKRGLAFLLVLVMVMGSMGTGVMAAPTAKTGKKAAVKKVAITKPDTKTLVMKKGQSFTLKTKVTTSGKKVSKAVSYKSSNEKIVKVTKKGKLKALKNGKATITVTCKADKKKKATIKVVVKTPVTKVKLNQKEISLTEGETAVVKATVSPKKATIKKVSYKSSNKAVAKVNSKGKITAVAEGTAVITVTSKDGNAKKATCKVTVKKAGQTSGETPSAAPTAAPSQAPTAAPSDKPAPAPSDKPSETPKPQPSEEPKPTEDPDPYDPNQKLDLQLENSDSDSEAYAKPSIPTVSDNEYTLMWSDNFEGTELNRNDWNVETHDAGWVNAESQAYVDDEKNIYVEDGNLILRPIRQKNADGTETITSGRVNTQGKHDFTYGLFEVRAKVPTGKGFLPAFWMMPTDENLYGQWPRCGEIDAMEVMGQENNKLYGTIHYGNPHSEKQGTYTLENGNFTDEYHTFACDWEPGKITWYVDGVKYHEANDWYSTTEGQGTVAYPAPFDQPFYAILNLAVGGSWVGYPDENTKINSSAYIIDYVKIFQKDSYDEDVQAPEKEPDVFKEPDANGNYITNGDFAKDEALDGTENWQFLTTLGGDAAAVIKDKEIVITTKDQGTADYSVQLVQPKLPAKQGYTYEVTFDAYASADR
;
A
#
# COMPACT_ATOMS: atom_id res chain seq x y z
N THR A 1 -0.24 -18.69 46.24
CA THR A 1 -1.37 -18.05 46.96
C THR A 1 -2.40 -17.74 45.89
N GLN A 2 -3.51 -18.50 45.88
CA GLN A 2 -4.63 -18.26 44.97
C GLN A 2 -5.22 -16.90 45.30
N CYS A 3 -5.17 -15.95 44.39
CA CYS A 3 -5.92 -14.70 44.42
C CYS A 3 -7.11 -14.83 43.48
N LEU A 4 -8.32 -14.96 44.02
CA LEU A 4 -9.56 -14.68 43.28
C LEU A 4 -9.69 -13.15 43.16
N GLU A 5 -9.37 -12.58 42.01
CA GLU A 5 -9.67 -11.17 41.71
C GLU A 5 -10.93 -11.08 40.85
N THR A 6 -12.02 -10.68 41.46
CA THR A 6 -13.22 -10.22 40.74
C THR A 6 -13.05 -8.76 40.40
N ALA A 7 -12.54 -8.47 39.19
CA ALA A 7 -12.37 -7.10 38.74
C ALA A 7 -13.69 -6.55 38.20
N LYS A 8 -14.43 -5.80 39.01
CA LYS A 8 -15.55 -4.96 38.53
C LYS A 8 -14.98 -3.72 37.84
N MET A 9 -14.88 -3.77 36.54
CA MET A 9 -14.45 -2.60 35.75
C MET A 9 -15.58 -1.59 35.60
N ASN A 10 -15.27 -0.32 35.83
CA ASN A 10 -16.20 0.80 35.64
C ASN A 10 -16.41 1.03 34.12
N LYS A 11 -17.62 1.53 33.76
CA LYS A 11 -18.11 1.74 32.39
C LYS A 11 -17.15 2.55 31.50
N GLU A 12 -16.36 3.46 32.08
CA GLU A 12 -15.36 4.24 31.35
C GLU A 12 -14.07 3.46 31.04
N GLU A 13 -13.64 2.59 31.93
CA GLU A 13 -12.43 1.77 31.72
C GLU A 13 -12.68 0.65 30.72
N VAL A 14 -13.86 -0.02 30.78
CA VAL A 14 -14.28 -0.99 29.77
C VAL A 14 -14.38 -0.32 28.39
N MET A 15 -14.92 0.89 28.31
CA MET A 15 -14.99 1.65 27.06
C MET A 15 -13.61 2.17 26.58
N LYS A 16 -12.69 2.43 27.49
CA LYS A 16 -11.30 2.78 27.15
C LYS A 16 -10.51 1.57 26.61
N GLN A 17 -10.71 0.41 27.23
CA GLN A 17 -10.09 -0.85 26.80
C GLN A 17 -10.73 -1.36 25.49
N LEU A 18 -12.06 -1.30 25.37
CA LEU A 18 -12.76 -1.64 24.11
C LEU A 18 -12.42 -0.68 22.96
N LYS A 19 -12.24 0.62 23.24
CA LYS A 19 -11.77 1.57 22.20
C LYS A 19 -10.31 1.33 21.79
N ARG A 20 -9.49 0.72 22.65
CA ARG A 20 -8.12 0.33 22.32
C ARG A 20 -8.03 -1.06 21.65
N GLY A 21 -8.98 -1.96 21.93
CA GLY A 21 -9.01 -3.33 21.37
C GLY A 21 -9.79 -3.48 20.05
N LEU A 22 -10.59 -2.47 19.63
CA LEU A 22 -11.37 -2.54 18.37
C LEU A 22 -10.58 -2.18 17.11
N ALA A 23 -9.30 -1.86 17.24
CA ALA A 23 -8.44 -1.50 16.11
C ALA A 23 -7.87 -2.70 15.34
N PHE A 24 -8.15 -3.93 15.74
CA PHE A 24 -7.62 -5.13 15.07
C PHE A 24 -8.73 -6.15 14.83
N LEU A 25 -9.40 -6.08 13.70
CA LEU A 25 -10.20 -7.20 13.19
C LEU A 25 -10.41 -7.11 11.66
N LEU A 26 -10.05 -8.12 10.98
CA LEU A 26 -10.60 -8.81 9.82
C LEU A 26 -9.61 -9.14 8.70
N VAL A 27 -9.41 -10.43 8.45
CA VAL A 27 -9.84 -11.10 7.22
C VAL A 27 -9.82 -12.60 7.42
N LEU A 28 -10.93 -13.31 7.20
CA LEU A 28 -10.96 -14.76 7.02
C LEU A 28 -11.78 -15.09 5.76
N VAL A 29 -11.14 -15.68 4.76
CA VAL A 29 -11.80 -16.26 3.58
C VAL A 29 -12.14 -17.72 3.90
N MET A 30 -13.43 -18.09 3.80
CA MET A 30 -13.87 -19.47 3.90
C MET A 30 -13.62 -20.24 2.60
N VAL A 31 -12.89 -21.35 2.71
CA VAL A 31 -12.96 -22.45 1.74
C VAL A 31 -13.80 -23.55 2.32
N MET A 32 -14.98 -23.78 1.76
CA MET A 32 -15.80 -24.96 2.09
C MET A 32 -15.29 -26.18 1.34
N GLY A 33 -14.73 -27.13 2.04
CA GLY A 33 -14.51 -28.49 1.58
C GLY A 33 -15.46 -29.46 2.30
N SER A 34 -16.43 -30.03 1.57
CA SER A 34 -17.33 -31.07 2.09
C SER A 34 -16.58 -32.38 2.28
N MET A 35 -16.50 -32.87 3.51
CA MET A 35 -16.12 -34.27 3.80
C MET A 35 -17.36 -35.11 3.98
N GLY A 36 -17.52 -36.08 3.08
CA GLY A 36 -18.51 -37.10 3.17
C GLY A 36 -17.98 -38.30 3.95
N THR A 37 -18.81 -38.81 4.82
CA THR A 37 -18.61 -40.01 5.69
C THR A 37 -18.33 -41.27 4.87
N GLY A 38 -17.24 -41.96 5.20
CA GLY A 38 -16.87 -43.24 4.60
C GLY A 38 -17.62 -44.42 5.21
N VAL A 39 -18.33 -45.15 4.37
CA VAL A 39 -18.79 -46.53 4.65
C VAL A 39 -17.91 -47.47 3.86
N MET A 40 -17.27 -48.42 4.53
CA MET A 40 -16.51 -49.49 3.90
C MET A 40 -17.43 -50.44 3.15
N ALA A 41 -17.25 -50.59 1.84
CA ALA A 41 -17.78 -51.68 1.03
C ALA A 41 -16.67 -52.34 0.20
N ALA A 42 -16.75 -53.64 0.10
CA ALA A 42 -15.79 -54.54 -0.51
C ALA A 42 -15.48 -54.27 -2.01
N PRO A 43 -14.40 -54.83 -2.58
CA PRO A 43 -13.87 -54.40 -3.88
C PRO A 43 -14.71 -54.94 -5.04
N THR A 44 -15.42 -54.09 -5.71
CA THR A 44 -16.03 -54.37 -7.00
C THR A 44 -15.13 -53.92 -8.16
N ALA A 45 -15.16 -54.68 -9.22
CA ALA A 45 -14.34 -54.61 -10.43
C ALA A 45 -14.12 -53.20 -10.97
N LYS A 46 -12.87 -52.91 -11.39
CA LYS A 46 -12.46 -51.71 -12.14
C LYS A 46 -13.16 -51.67 -13.50
N THR A 47 -14.29 -50.98 -13.58
CA THR A 47 -14.77 -50.46 -14.86
C THR A 47 -13.92 -49.24 -15.23
N GLY A 48 -13.05 -49.40 -16.20
CA GLY A 48 -12.19 -48.31 -16.71
C GLY A 48 -13.03 -47.13 -17.15
N LYS A 49 -12.97 -45.99 -16.45
CA LYS A 49 -13.62 -44.74 -16.87
C LYS A 49 -13.08 -44.31 -18.23
N LYS A 50 -13.93 -44.31 -19.24
CA LYS A 50 -13.63 -43.87 -20.62
C LYS A 50 -13.03 -42.43 -20.56
N ALA A 51 -11.86 -42.27 -21.16
CA ALA A 51 -11.17 -40.98 -21.20
C ALA A 51 -12.00 -39.94 -21.98
N ALA A 52 -12.33 -38.82 -21.37
CA ALA A 52 -13.25 -37.81 -21.91
C ALA A 52 -12.76 -36.37 -21.66
N VAL A 53 -13.22 -35.43 -22.47
CA VAL A 53 -13.01 -33.97 -22.24
C VAL A 53 -13.96 -33.50 -21.13
N LYS A 54 -13.41 -32.99 -20.04
CA LYS A 54 -14.18 -32.42 -18.93
C LYS A 54 -14.61 -30.98 -19.21
N LYS A 55 -13.67 -30.10 -19.58
CA LYS A 55 -13.91 -28.64 -19.74
C LYS A 55 -12.96 -28.03 -20.78
N VAL A 56 -13.46 -27.01 -21.49
CA VAL A 56 -12.66 -26.05 -22.24
C VAL A 56 -12.80 -24.71 -21.53
N ALA A 57 -11.71 -24.02 -21.30
CA ALA A 57 -11.70 -22.67 -20.71
C ALA A 57 -10.78 -21.75 -21.53
N ILE A 58 -11.12 -20.49 -21.60
CA ILE A 58 -10.21 -19.41 -22.01
C ILE A 58 -9.57 -18.94 -20.70
N THR A 59 -8.25 -18.98 -20.63
CA THR A 59 -7.47 -18.65 -19.41
C THR A 59 -6.73 -17.32 -19.53
N LYS A 60 -6.61 -16.77 -20.75
CA LYS A 60 -6.24 -15.37 -20.99
C LYS A 60 -7.04 -14.85 -22.22
N PRO A 61 -7.68 -13.67 -22.09
CA PRO A 61 -7.92 -12.96 -20.84
C PRO A 61 -8.85 -13.79 -19.94
N ASP A 62 -8.81 -13.57 -18.64
CA ASP A 62 -9.71 -14.19 -17.65
C ASP A 62 -11.10 -13.54 -17.61
N THR A 63 -11.23 -12.38 -18.24
CA THR A 63 -12.49 -11.63 -18.37
C THR A 63 -13.47 -12.23 -19.37
N LYS A 64 -14.75 -12.02 -19.15
CA LYS A 64 -15.83 -12.41 -20.09
C LYS A 64 -15.89 -11.53 -21.33
N THR A 65 -15.29 -10.34 -21.30
CA THR A 65 -15.27 -9.38 -22.41
C THR A 65 -13.88 -8.79 -22.59
N LEU A 66 -13.33 -8.90 -23.81
CA LEU A 66 -12.06 -8.28 -24.20
C LEU A 66 -12.34 -7.00 -24.99
N VAL A 67 -11.83 -5.87 -24.54
CA VAL A 67 -11.88 -4.61 -25.29
C VAL A 67 -10.57 -4.46 -26.07
N MET A 68 -10.68 -4.12 -27.35
CA MET A 68 -9.51 -3.95 -28.24
C MET A 68 -9.60 -2.62 -29.00
N LYS A 69 -8.46 -1.98 -29.25
CA LYS A 69 -8.35 -0.86 -30.20
C LYS A 69 -8.35 -1.40 -31.65
N LYS A 70 -8.89 -0.62 -32.60
CA LYS A 70 -8.77 -0.98 -34.03
C LYS A 70 -7.30 -1.12 -34.42
N GLY A 71 -6.94 -2.24 -35.04
CA GLY A 71 -5.57 -2.59 -35.43
C GLY A 71 -4.86 -3.50 -34.41
N GLN A 72 -5.28 -3.52 -33.14
CA GLN A 72 -4.69 -4.31 -32.08
C GLN A 72 -4.81 -5.81 -32.33
N SER A 73 -3.83 -6.57 -31.84
CA SER A 73 -3.84 -8.03 -31.82
C SER A 73 -3.80 -8.53 -30.38
N PHE A 74 -4.41 -9.69 -30.12
CA PHE A 74 -4.38 -10.37 -28.83
C PHE A 74 -4.38 -11.89 -29.05
N THR A 75 -3.64 -12.65 -28.24
CA THR A 75 -3.61 -14.13 -28.36
C THR A 75 -4.31 -14.76 -27.17
N LEU A 76 -5.42 -15.47 -27.44
CA LEU A 76 -6.14 -16.20 -26.41
C LEU A 76 -5.30 -17.38 -25.89
N LYS A 77 -5.19 -17.51 -24.55
CA LYS A 77 -4.72 -18.75 -23.92
C LYS A 77 -5.92 -19.61 -23.55
N THR A 78 -5.84 -20.92 -23.81
CA THR A 78 -6.93 -21.86 -23.58
C THR A 78 -6.44 -23.11 -22.88
N LYS A 79 -7.27 -23.65 -21.97
CA LYS A 79 -6.99 -24.89 -21.22
C LYS A 79 -8.10 -25.90 -21.48
N VAL A 80 -7.73 -27.13 -21.88
CA VAL A 80 -8.65 -28.27 -21.99
C VAL A 80 -8.36 -29.23 -20.88
N THR A 81 -9.34 -29.49 -20.02
CA THR A 81 -9.27 -30.46 -18.91
C THR A 81 -9.87 -31.78 -19.35
N THR A 82 -9.16 -32.89 -19.14
CA THR A 82 -9.57 -34.24 -19.57
C THR A 82 -9.55 -35.23 -18.39
N SER A 83 -10.36 -36.29 -18.48
CA SER A 83 -10.24 -37.46 -17.60
C SER A 83 -9.44 -38.53 -18.36
N GLY A 84 -8.13 -38.64 -18.10
CA GLY A 84 -7.22 -39.62 -18.72
C GLY A 84 -6.20 -39.04 -19.67
N LYS A 85 -5.08 -39.77 -19.86
CA LYS A 85 -3.87 -39.28 -20.56
C LYS A 85 -3.94 -39.26 -22.09
N LYS A 86 -4.91 -39.98 -22.70
CA LYS A 86 -4.98 -40.18 -24.17
C LYS A 86 -6.04 -39.32 -24.90
N VAL A 87 -6.56 -38.22 -24.29
CA VAL A 87 -7.56 -37.38 -24.95
C VAL A 87 -6.89 -36.15 -25.56
N SER A 88 -7.15 -35.90 -26.86
CA SER A 88 -6.61 -34.72 -27.54
C SER A 88 -7.11 -33.41 -26.93
N LYS A 89 -6.19 -32.52 -26.62
CA LYS A 89 -6.46 -31.15 -26.07
C LYS A 89 -6.55 -30.10 -27.17
N ALA A 90 -6.49 -30.49 -28.47
CA ALA A 90 -6.53 -29.54 -29.56
C ALA A 90 -7.87 -28.79 -29.64
N VAL A 91 -7.79 -27.49 -29.91
CA VAL A 91 -8.97 -26.59 -30.04
C VAL A 91 -9.03 -25.97 -31.44
N SER A 92 -10.21 -25.45 -31.78
CA SER A 92 -10.43 -24.60 -32.96
C SER A 92 -11.11 -23.32 -32.50
N TYR A 93 -10.87 -22.23 -33.24
CA TYR A 93 -11.37 -20.89 -32.96
C TYR A 93 -12.28 -20.42 -34.07
N LYS A 94 -13.37 -19.72 -33.72
CA LYS A 94 -14.31 -19.10 -34.68
C LYS A 94 -14.75 -17.75 -34.18
N SER A 95 -14.71 -16.73 -35.02
CA SER A 95 -15.30 -15.41 -34.75
C SER A 95 -16.74 -15.38 -35.25
N SER A 96 -17.64 -14.77 -34.51
CA SER A 96 -19.01 -14.51 -34.95
C SER A 96 -19.07 -13.42 -36.05
N ASN A 97 -18.03 -12.58 -36.13
CA ASN A 97 -17.92 -11.54 -37.15
C ASN A 97 -16.45 -11.26 -37.49
N GLU A 98 -15.96 -11.90 -38.54
CA GLU A 98 -14.55 -11.76 -38.99
C GLU A 98 -14.25 -10.40 -39.63
N LYS A 99 -15.27 -9.61 -40.02
CA LYS A 99 -15.07 -8.22 -40.47
C LYS A 99 -14.75 -7.28 -39.32
N ILE A 100 -15.09 -7.68 -38.08
CA ILE A 100 -14.80 -6.92 -36.86
C ILE A 100 -13.55 -7.47 -36.20
N VAL A 101 -13.52 -8.76 -35.91
CA VAL A 101 -12.37 -9.45 -35.29
C VAL A 101 -12.07 -10.73 -36.03
N LYS A 102 -10.88 -10.85 -36.62
CA LYS A 102 -10.39 -12.07 -37.22
C LYS A 102 -9.62 -12.90 -36.19
N VAL A 103 -9.80 -14.22 -36.21
CA VAL A 103 -9.07 -15.14 -35.32
C VAL A 103 -8.29 -16.16 -36.12
N THR A 104 -7.03 -16.44 -35.76
CA THR A 104 -6.19 -17.45 -36.43
C THR A 104 -6.39 -18.82 -35.79
N LYS A 105 -5.87 -19.88 -36.46
CA LYS A 105 -5.84 -21.26 -35.94
C LYS A 105 -5.03 -21.39 -34.61
N LYS A 106 -4.14 -20.44 -34.31
CA LYS A 106 -3.36 -20.36 -33.07
C LYS A 106 -4.00 -19.50 -31.99
N GLY A 107 -5.25 -18.97 -32.20
CA GLY A 107 -5.98 -18.15 -31.24
C GLY A 107 -5.57 -16.69 -31.24
N LYS A 108 -4.73 -16.20 -32.18
CA LYS A 108 -4.39 -14.77 -32.28
C LYS A 108 -5.55 -14.02 -32.93
N LEU A 109 -6.09 -13.06 -32.19
CA LEU A 109 -7.12 -12.12 -32.63
C LEU A 109 -6.46 -10.94 -33.36
N LYS A 110 -7.19 -10.33 -34.31
CA LYS A 110 -6.85 -9.04 -34.91
C LYS A 110 -8.13 -8.22 -35.01
N ALA A 111 -8.14 -7.05 -34.37
CA ALA A 111 -9.25 -6.11 -34.43
C ALA A 111 -9.20 -5.31 -35.74
N LEU A 112 -10.23 -5.45 -36.58
CA LEU A 112 -10.26 -4.88 -37.93
C LEU A 112 -11.15 -3.63 -38.03
N LYS A 113 -12.30 -3.64 -37.35
CA LYS A 113 -13.30 -2.57 -37.40
C LYS A 113 -14.00 -2.43 -36.05
N ASN A 114 -14.40 -1.21 -35.69
CA ASN A 114 -15.20 -0.98 -34.47
C ASN A 114 -16.50 -1.80 -34.50
N GLY A 115 -16.85 -2.38 -33.36
CA GLY A 115 -18.02 -3.23 -33.21
C GLY A 115 -17.81 -4.34 -32.20
N LYS A 116 -18.72 -5.31 -32.18
CA LYS A 116 -18.70 -6.44 -31.26
C LYS A 116 -18.58 -7.76 -32.03
N ALA A 117 -17.79 -8.69 -31.54
CA ALA A 117 -17.73 -10.06 -32.02
C ALA A 117 -17.59 -11.03 -30.84
N THR A 118 -18.10 -12.25 -30.99
CA THR A 118 -17.90 -13.33 -30.01
C THR A 118 -16.92 -14.34 -30.59
N ILE A 119 -15.87 -14.65 -29.87
CA ILE A 119 -14.93 -15.70 -30.24
C ILE A 119 -15.32 -16.98 -29.51
N THR A 120 -15.54 -18.04 -30.27
CA THR A 120 -15.86 -19.37 -29.75
C THR A 120 -14.66 -20.28 -29.90
N VAL A 121 -14.25 -20.89 -28.79
CA VAL A 121 -13.20 -21.91 -28.71
C VAL A 121 -13.87 -23.28 -28.54
N THR A 122 -13.61 -24.20 -29.43
CA THR A 122 -14.23 -25.54 -29.44
C THR A 122 -13.16 -26.62 -29.36
N CYS A 123 -13.30 -27.59 -28.46
CA CYS A 123 -12.41 -28.75 -28.41
C CYS A 123 -12.63 -29.65 -29.65
N LYS A 124 -11.54 -30.05 -30.33
CA LYS A 124 -11.63 -30.92 -31.51
C LYS A 124 -12.07 -32.35 -31.16
N ALA A 125 -11.69 -32.83 -29.98
CA ALA A 125 -12.03 -34.17 -29.50
C ALA A 125 -13.48 -34.30 -29.02
N ASP A 126 -14.10 -33.17 -28.59
CA ASP A 126 -15.50 -33.11 -28.18
C ASP A 126 -16.08 -31.76 -28.57
N LYS A 127 -16.77 -31.70 -29.69
CA LYS A 127 -17.36 -30.46 -30.23
C LYS A 127 -18.47 -29.86 -29.35
N LYS A 128 -18.99 -30.58 -28.36
CA LYS A 128 -19.96 -30.06 -27.37
C LYS A 128 -19.26 -29.21 -26.32
N LYS A 129 -17.97 -29.40 -26.08
CA LYS A 129 -17.19 -28.62 -25.09
C LYS A 129 -16.62 -27.37 -25.74
N LYS A 130 -17.16 -26.22 -25.35
CA LYS A 130 -16.87 -24.88 -25.88
C LYS A 130 -16.63 -23.88 -24.76
N ALA A 131 -15.90 -22.81 -25.08
CA ALA A 131 -15.80 -21.60 -24.30
C ALA A 131 -15.94 -20.39 -25.22
N THR A 132 -16.47 -19.29 -24.72
CA THR A 132 -16.70 -18.06 -25.50
C THR A 132 -16.18 -16.85 -24.78
N ILE A 133 -15.75 -15.84 -25.56
CA ILE A 133 -15.41 -14.50 -25.07
C ILE A 133 -16.01 -13.45 -25.99
N LYS A 134 -16.59 -12.39 -25.39
CA LYS A 134 -17.04 -11.21 -26.14
C LYS A 134 -15.83 -10.33 -26.42
N VAL A 135 -15.70 -9.84 -27.65
CA VAL A 135 -14.67 -8.87 -28.06
C VAL A 135 -15.35 -7.59 -28.52
N VAL A 136 -14.98 -6.46 -27.93
CA VAL A 136 -15.49 -5.15 -28.29
C VAL A 136 -14.34 -4.32 -28.84
N VAL A 137 -14.44 -3.95 -30.12
CA VAL A 137 -13.46 -3.09 -30.77
C VAL A 137 -13.94 -1.64 -30.75
N LYS A 138 -13.13 -0.74 -30.15
CA LYS A 138 -13.42 0.67 -30.01
C LYS A 138 -12.30 1.53 -30.62
N THR A 139 -12.63 2.75 -31.04
CA THR A 139 -11.66 3.82 -31.27
C THR A 139 -11.77 4.77 -30.08
N PRO A 140 -10.73 4.86 -29.25
CA PRO A 140 -10.78 5.68 -28.03
C PRO A 140 -10.71 7.17 -28.30
N VAL A 141 -11.10 7.98 -27.32
CA VAL A 141 -10.84 9.42 -27.28
C VAL A 141 -9.38 9.64 -26.85
N THR A 142 -8.63 10.39 -27.64
CA THR A 142 -7.23 10.72 -27.35
C THR A 142 -7.07 12.14 -26.80
N LYS A 143 -8.08 13.01 -26.98
CA LYS A 143 -8.05 14.41 -26.52
C LYS A 143 -9.45 14.98 -26.40
N VAL A 144 -9.69 15.75 -25.35
CA VAL A 144 -10.83 16.64 -25.18
C VAL A 144 -10.34 18.08 -25.41
N LYS A 145 -11.08 18.87 -26.18
CA LYS A 145 -10.86 20.32 -26.35
C LYS A 145 -12.13 21.05 -25.93
N LEU A 146 -11.96 22.18 -25.26
CA LEU A 146 -13.05 23.11 -24.93
C LEU A 146 -13.00 24.31 -25.88
N ASN A 147 -14.17 24.91 -26.10
CA ASN A 147 -14.30 26.16 -26.85
C ASN A 147 -13.66 27.35 -26.11
N GLN A 148 -13.62 27.29 -24.77
CA GLN A 148 -13.05 28.32 -23.89
C GLN A 148 -12.30 27.65 -22.76
N LYS A 149 -11.15 28.24 -22.35
CA LYS A 149 -10.37 27.79 -21.20
C LYS A 149 -10.64 28.62 -19.95
N GLU A 150 -11.16 29.80 -20.14
CA GLU A 150 -11.52 30.75 -19.08
C GLU A 150 -12.85 31.40 -19.40
N ILE A 151 -13.66 31.66 -18.40
CA ILE A 151 -14.97 32.31 -18.47
C ILE A 151 -15.09 33.22 -17.25
N SER A 152 -15.41 34.50 -17.48
CA SER A 152 -15.77 35.44 -16.43
C SER A 152 -17.26 35.71 -16.48
N LEU A 153 -17.93 35.59 -15.33
CA LEU A 153 -19.38 35.76 -15.18
C LEU A 153 -19.64 36.66 -13.96
N THR A 154 -20.75 37.37 -14.00
CA THR A 154 -21.34 37.97 -12.80
C THR A 154 -22.28 37.00 -12.13
N GLU A 155 -22.45 37.10 -10.83
CA GLU A 155 -23.38 36.29 -10.05
C GLU A 155 -24.78 36.26 -10.70
N GLY A 156 -25.37 35.07 -10.87
CA GLY A 156 -26.62 34.82 -11.58
C GLY A 156 -26.46 34.58 -13.09
N GLU A 157 -25.37 34.99 -13.73
CA GLU A 157 -25.15 34.79 -15.15
C GLU A 157 -24.89 33.32 -15.52
N THR A 158 -25.07 33.04 -16.81
CA THR A 158 -24.84 31.68 -17.33
C THR A 158 -23.99 31.70 -18.60
N ALA A 159 -23.15 30.69 -18.77
CA ALA A 159 -22.38 30.43 -19.97
C ALA A 159 -22.45 28.97 -20.39
N VAL A 160 -21.98 28.64 -21.59
CA VAL A 160 -21.91 27.25 -22.05
C VAL A 160 -20.49 26.90 -22.48
N VAL A 161 -19.88 25.96 -21.80
CA VAL A 161 -18.64 25.36 -22.22
C VAL A 161 -18.93 24.15 -23.11
N LYS A 162 -18.46 24.19 -24.37
CA LYS A 162 -18.64 23.10 -25.34
C LYS A 162 -17.36 22.28 -25.45
N ALA A 163 -17.51 20.96 -25.35
CA ALA A 163 -16.42 20.01 -25.51
C ALA A 163 -16.43 19.35 -26.88
N THR A 164 -15.27 19.17 -27.46
CA THR A 164 -15.05 18.37 -28.67
C THR A 164 -14.00 17.31 -28.39
N VAL A 165 -14.24 16.08 -28.85
CA VAL A 165 -13.32 14.96 -28.66
C VAL A 165 -12.57 14.60 -29.92
N SER A 166 -11.33 14.20 -29.79
CA SER A 166 -10.50 13.68 -30.88
C SER A 166 -10.20 12.19 -30.63
N PRO A 167 -10.08 11.36 -31.68
CA PRO A 167 -10.36 11.67 -33.08
C PRO A 167 -11.88 11.80 -33.33
N LYS A 168 -12.28 12.52 -34.39
CA LYS A 168 -13.71 12.67 -34.79
C LYS A 168 -14.46 11.34 -34.94
N LYS A 169 -13.72 10.22 -35.17
CA LYS A 169 -14.24 8.83 -35.28
C LYS A 169 -14.22 8.05 -33.95
N ALA A 170 -13.97 8.69 -32.82
CA ALA A 170 -14.08 8.05 -31.51
C ALA A 170 -15.42 7.34 -31.35
N THR A 171 -15.41 6.13 -30.77
CA THR A 171 -16.60 5.28 -30.65
C THR A 171 -17.63 5.86 -29.70
N ILE A 172 -17.16 6.44 -28.59
CA ILE A 172 -17.98 7.11 -27.59
C ILE A 172 -17.49 8.56 -27.51
N LYS A 173 -18.39 9.50 -27.81
CA LYS A 173 -18.07 10.94 -27.80
C LYS A 173 -18.69 11.66 -26.61
N LYS A 174 -19.38 10.93 -25.74
CA LYS A 174 -19.97 11.52 -24.53
C LYS A 174 -18.91 12.02 -23.59
N VAL A 175 -19.18 13.16 -22.94
CA VAL A 175 -18.35 13.74 -21.88
C VAL A 175 -19.21 13.95 -20.64
N SER A 176 -18.56 14.08 -19.49
CA SER A 176 -19.15 14.56 -18.24
C SER A 176 -18.53 15.90 -17.87
N TYR A 177 -19.24 16.66 -17.07
CA TYR A 177 -18.84 17.96 -16.56
C TYR A 177 -18.90 17.94 -15.04
N LYS A 178 -17.83 18.42 -14.37
CA LYS A 178 -17.75 18.55 -12.90
C LYS A 178 -17.21 19.92 -12.54
N SER A 179 -17.82 20.59 -11.59
CA SER A 179 -17.27 21.82 -11.00
C SER A 179 -16.48 21.48 -9.75
N SER A 180 -15.30 22.10 -9.57
CA SER A 180 -14.50 21.98 -8.35
C SER A 180 -15.17 22.67 -7.15
N ASN A 181 -15.98 23.70 -7.40
CA ASN A 181 -16.72 24.41 -6.36
C ASN A 181 -18.13 24.78 -6.84
N LYS A 182 -19.13 24.02 -6.41
CA LYS A 182 -20.54 24.24 -6.77
C LYS A 182 -21.17 25.44 -6.07
N ALA A 183 -20.58 25.94 -4.98
CA ALA A 183 -21.03 27.17 -4.33
C ALA A 183 -20.67 28.41 -5.15
N VAL A 184 -19.59 28.36 -5.95
CA VAL A 184 -19.17 29.45 -6.84
C VAL A 184 -19.78 29.30 -8.24
N ALA A 185 -19.69 28.11 -8.85
CA ALA A 185 -20.26 27.87 -10.17
C ALA A 185 -20.79 26.44 -10.30
N LYS A 186 -22.02 26.27 -10.71
CA LYS A 186 -22.63 24.97 -11.04
C LYS A 186 -22.51 24.69 -12.52
N VAL A 187 -22.40 23.41 -12.91
CA VAL A 187 -22.42 23.00 -14.32
C VAL A 187 -23.35 21.80 -14.51
N ASN A 188 -24.13 21.77 -15.58
CA ASN A 188 -25.00 20.66 -15.92
C ASN A 188 -24.37 19.72 -16.96
N SER A 189 -25.02 18.59 -17.24
CA SER A 189 -24.56 17.58 -18.20
C SER A 189 -24.45 18.06 -19.66
N LYS A 190 -25.01 19.24 -20.00
CA LYS A 190 -24.91 19.88 -21.31
C LYS A 190 -23.81 20.94 -21.38
N GLY A 191 -23.08 21.16 -20.25
CA GLY A 191 -22.01 22.16 -20.15
C GLY A 191 -22.49 23.58 -19.89
N LYS A 192 -23.78 23.78 -19.52
CA LYS A 192 -24.28 25.08 -19.07
C LYS A 192 -23.78 25.33 -17.65
N ILE A 193 -23.03 26.40 -17.49
CA ILE A 193 -22.49 26.90 -16.23
C ILE A 193 -23.46 27.96 -15.71
N THR A 194 -23.72 27.96 -14.41
CA THR A 194 -24.45 29.01 -13.69
C THR A 194 -23.54 29.54 -12.60
N ALA A 195 -23.27 30.84 -12.64
CA ALA A 195 -22.55 31.57 -11.59
C ALA A 195 -23.46 31.66 -10.34
N VAL A 196 -22.94 31.27 -9.18
CA VAL A 196 -23.74 31.16 -7.93
C VAL A 196 -23.30 32.22 -6.92
N ALA A 197 -21.99 32.36 -6.66
CA ALA A 197 -21.42 33.34 -5.76
C ALA A 197 -20.02 33.74 -6.22
N GLU A 198 -19.52 34.89 -5.74
CA GLU A 198 -18.19 35.37 -6.03
C GLU A 198 -17.10 34.34 -5.73
N GLY A 199 -16.09 34.26 -6.59
CA GLY A 199 -14.96 33.35 -6.43
C GLY A 199 -14.48 32.72 -7.73
N THR A 200 -13.69 31.66 -7.61
CA THR A 200 -13.19 30.91 -8.75
C THR A 200 -13.56 29.44 -8.62
N ALA A 201 -13.99 28.84 -9.74
CA ALA A 201 -14.22 27.40 -9.85
C ALA A 201 -13.61 26.86 -11.15
N VAL A 202 -13.18 25.60 -11.15
CA VAL A 202 -12.69 24.91 -12.34
C VAL A 202 -13.73 23.90 -12.81
N ILE A 203 -14.20 24.05 -14.05
CA ILE A 203 -15.05 23.09 -14.70
C ILE A 203 -14.17 22.06 -15.42
N THR A 204 -14.17 20.84 -14.92
CA THR A 204 -13.47 19.72 -15.55
C THR A 204 -14.42 18.96 -16.46
N VAL A 205 -13.99 18.73 -17.69
CA VAL A 205 -14.75 17.96 -18.70
C VAL A 205 -13.98 16.69 -19.02
N THR A 206 -14.60 15.54 -18.77
CA THR A 206 -13.98 14.21 -18.89
C THR A 206 -14.69 13.38 -19.97
N SER A 207 -13.95 12.65 -20.82
CA SER A 207 -14.52 11.74 -21.80
C SER A 207 -15.08 10.48 -21.12
N LYS A 208 -16.27 10.03 -21.56
CA LYS A 208 -16.96 8.82 -21.05
C LYS A 208 -16.70 7.57 -21.91
N ASP A 209 -15.59 7.50 -22.60
CA ASP A 209 -15.24 6.33 -23.43
C ASP A 209 -14.36 5.30 -22.71
N GLY A 210 -14.04 5.56 -21.45
CA GLY A 210 -13.15 4.76 -20.61
C GLY A 210 -11.67 5.22 -20.67
N ASN A 211 -11.34 6.29 -21.41
CA ASN A 211 -9.99 6.86 -21.46
C ASN A 211 -9.84 8.12 -20.59
N ALA A 212 -10.87 8.54 -19.91
CA ALA A 212 -10.91 9.67 -18.97
C ALA A 212 -10.11 10.92 -19.37
N LYS A 213 -10.01 11.19 -20.70
CA LYS A 213 -9.27 12.37 -21.18
C LYS A 213 -9.97 13.62 -20.72
N LYS A 214 -9.23 14.50 -20.02
CA LYS A 214 -9.76 15.68 -19.34
C LYS A 214 -9.38 16.98 -20.10
N ALA A 215 -10.21 18.01 -19.93
CA ALA A 215 -9.90 19.39 -20.25
C ALA A 215 -10.62 20.29 -19.25
N THR A 216 -10.00 21.39 -18.85
CA THR A 216 -10.50 22.28 -17.82
C THR A 216 -10.82 23.67 -18.36
N CYS A 217 -11.81 24.32 -17.74
CA CYS A 217 -12.18 25.71 -17.95
C CYS A 217 -12.25 26.40 -16.59
N LYS A 218 -11.42 27.43 -16.37
CA LYS A 218 -11.47 28.29 -15.19
C LYS A 218 -12.67 29.21 -15.29
N VAL A 219 -13.49 29.29 -14.26
CA VAL A 219 -14.65 30.18 -14.16
C VAL A 219 -14.40 31.14 -13.00
N THR A 220 -14.40 32.43 -13.30
CA THR A 220 -14.30 33.49 -12.29
C THR A 220 -15.67 34.16 -12.21
N VAL A 221 -16.25 34.18 -11.03
CA VAL A 221 -17.52 34.85 -10.74
C VAL A 221 -17.25 36.12 -9.97
N LYS A 222 -17.78 37.23 -10.45
CA LYS A 222 -17.73 38.55 -9.80
C LYS A 222 -19.09 38.84 -9.14
N LYS A 223 -19.06 39.61 -8.06
CA LYS A 223 -20.27 40.03 -7.36
C LYS A 223 -21.10 40.98 -8.23
N ALA A 224 -22.42 40.87 -8.21
CA ALA A 224 -23.31 41.79 -8.88
C ALA A 224 -23.14 43.21 -8.28
N GLY A 225 -22.81 44.21 -9.09
CA GLY A 225 -22.72 45.61 -8.68
C GLY A 225 -21.34 46.26 -8.63
N GLN A 226 -20.25 45.53 -8.95
CA GLN A 226 -18.93 46.15 -9.16
C GLN A 226 -18.68 46.48 -10.64
N THR A 227 -18.98 47.71 -11.05
CA THR A 227 -18.52 48.25 -12.31
C THR A 227 -17.00 48.44 -12.25
N SER A 228 -16.34 47.95 -13.28
CA SER A 228 -14.88 48.10 -13.53
C SER A 228 -14.45 49.54 -13.59
N GLY A 229 -13.67 49.98 -12.63
CA GLY A 229 -12.81 51.14 -12.76
C GLY A 229 -11.40 50.68 -13.17
N GLU A 230 -11.01 51.07 -14.36
CA GLU A 230 -9.65 50.85 -14.85
C GLU A 230 -8.62 51.73 -14.16
N THR A 231 -7.47 51.14 -13.89
CA THR A 231 -6.06 51.55 -14.15
C THR A 231 -5.40 52.60 -13.25
N PRO A 232 -4.06 52.76 -13.34
CA PRO A 232 -2.99 51.76 -13.23
C PRO A 232 -1.87 52.16 -12.24
N SER A 233 -0.93 51.24 -12.07
CA SER A 233 0.49 51.50 -11.81
C SER A 233 0.94 52.22 -10.53
N ALA A 234 1.73 51.55 -9.75
CA ALA A 234 3.12 51.85 -9.46
C ALA A 234 3.67 50.93 -8.33
N ALA A 235 4.72 50.21 -8.64
CA ALA A 235 5.75 49.84 -7.68
C ALA A 235 6.66 51.05 -7.47
N PRO A 236 7.69 51.04 -6.65
CA PRO A 236 8.04 50.25 -5.48
C PRO A 236 8.47 51.14 -4.30
N THR A 237 8.77 50.62 -3.12
CA THR A 237 9.97 51.02 -2.35
C THR A 237 10.08 50.26 -1.03
N ALA A 238 11.13 49.54 -0.91
CA ALA A 238 12.18 49.46 0.11
C ALA A 238 11.82 49.55 1.62
N ALA A 239 12.43 48.61 2.30
CA ALA A 239 12.65 48.45 3.74
C ALA A 239 13.21 49.74 4.42
N PRO A 240 13.27 49.82 5.77
CA PRO A 240 14.36 49.14 6.48
C PRO A 240 13.99 48.57 7.87
N SER A 241 14.69 47.52 8.22
CA SER A 241 15.67 47.33 9.28
C SER A 241 15.40 48.05 10.62
N GLN A 242 15.30 47.24 11.69
CA GLN A 242 16.18 47.37 12.87
C GLN A 242 15.87 46.32 13.91
N ALA A 243 16.91 45.55 14.25
CA ALA A 243 17.05 44.94 15.59
C ALA A 243 17.56 46.02 16.54
N PRO A 244 17.35 45.91 17.86
CA PRO A 244 18.49 45.67 18.71
C PRO A 244 18.22 44.77 19.94
N THR A 245 19.20 43.99 20.23
CA THR A 245 20.13 43.96 21.37
C THR A 245 19.63 43.56 22.76
N ALA A 246 20.28 42.51 23.24
CA ALA A 246 21.08 42.35 24.44
C ALA A 246 20.40 41.90 25.77
N ALA A 247 21.02 40.85 26.27
CA ALA A 247 20.94 40.29 27.60
C ALA A 247 21.38 41.29 28.73
N PRO A 248 21.19 40.99 30.02
CA PRO A 248 22.22 40.26 30.74
C PRO A 248 21.74 39.23 31.81
N SER A 249 22.52 38.22 31.97
CA SER A 249 23.17 37.60 33.13
C SER A 249 22.60 37.87 34.52
N ASP A 250 22.45 36.78 35.29
CA ASP A 250 23.16 36.61 36.57
C ASP A 250 22.98 35.21 37.15
N LYS A 251 24.12 34.65 37.51
CA LYS A 251 24.33 33.48 38.35
C LYS A 251 24.40 33.95 39.82
N PRO A 252 24.08 33.14 40.86
CA PRO A 252 25.17 32.42 41.49
C PRO A 252 24.83 31.02 42.06
N ALA A 253 25.84 30.23 42.18
CA ALA A 253 25.94 29.07 43.04
C ALA A 253 26.29 29.49 44.50
N PRO A 254 26.08 28.61 45.50
CA PRO A 254 27.24 27.91 46.05
C PRO A 254 27.00 26.44 46.52
N ALA A 255 28.07 25.67 46.52
CA ALA A 255 28.26 24.52 47.38
C ALA A 255 28.67 24.97 48.80
N PRO A 256 28.90 24.13 49.86
CA PRO A 256 29.68 22.89 49.83
C PRO A 256 29.31 21.77 50.86
N SER A 257 30.01 20.65 50.71
CA SER A 257 30.61 19.72 51.71
C SER A 257 29.71 18.88 52.63
N ASP A 258 29.92 17.55 52.60
CA ASP A 258 30.76 16.87 53.60
C ASP A 258 31.04 15.41 53.20
N LYS A 259 32.32 15.04 53.31
CA LYS A 259 32.89 13.71 53.37
C LYS A 259 33.09 13.36 54.85
N PRO A 260 33.19 12.15 55.36
CA PRO A 260 33.90 10.99 54.84
C PRO A 260 33.32 9.61 55.26
N SER A 261 33.70 8.52 54.64
CA SER A 261 34.16 7.29 55.32
C SER A 261 34.84 6.32 54.34
N GLU A 262 36.07 6.01 54.60
CA GLU A 262 36.88 4.98 53.93
C GLU A 262 36.46 3.60 54.42
N THR A 263 36.43 2.61 53.51
CA THR A 263 36.81 1.21 53.71
C THR A 263 36.96 0.49 52.37
N PRO A 264 37.62 -0.67 52.23
CA PRO A 264 38.95 -0.76 51.69
C PRO A 264 38.97 -1.21 50.22
N LYS A 265 40.08 -0.87 49.57
CA LYS A 265 40.45 -1.14 48.17
C LYS A 265 40.43 -2.62 47.84
N PRO A 266 39.66 -3.08 46.83
CA PRO A 266 39.97 -4.32 46.13
C PRO A 266 41.04 -4.07 45.08
N GLN A 267 41.86 -5.08 44.88
CA GLN A 267 42.95 -5.20 43.91
C GLN A 267 42.46 -4.86 42.48
N PRO A 268 43.29 -4.27 41.61
CA PRO A 268 42.89 -3.95 40.26
C PRO A 268 42.58 -5.24 39.49
N SER A 269 41.33 -5.43 39.14
CA SER A 269 40.98 -6.30 38.02
C SER A 269 41.46 -5.59 36.75
N GLU A 270 42.14 -6.28 35.88
CA GLU A 270 42.49 -5.80 34.55
C GLU A 270 41.23 -5.19 33.91
N GLU A 271 41.34 -3.93 33.47
CA GLU A 271 40.31 -3.33 32.61
C GLU A 271 40.10 -4.25 31.41
N PRO A 272 38.86 -4.60 31.07
CA PRO A 272 38.63 -5.33 29.84
C PRO A 272 39.17 -4.48 28.70
N LYS A 273 40.08 -5.06 27.93
CA LYS A 273 40.61 -4.49 26.69
C LYS A 273 39.41 -4.02 25.86
N PRO A 274 39.39 -2.78 25.35
CA PRO A 274 38.26 -2.35 24.50
C PRO A 274 38.08 -3.37 23.39
N THR A 275 36.93 -3.96 23.31
CA THR A 275 36.56 -4.78 22.16
C THR A 275 36.53 -3.84 20.94
N GLU A 276 37.35 -4.14 19.95
CA GLU A 276 37.35 -3.40 18.69
C GLU A 276 35.92 -3.42 18.13
N ASP A 277 35.45 -2.28 17.61
CA ASP A 277 34.14 -2.18 16.95
C ASP A 277 34.13 -3.19 15.78
N PRO A 278 33.22 -4.14 15.74
CA PRO A 278 33.17 -5.15 14.69
C PRO A 278 32.74 -4.59 13.32
N ASP A 279 32.31 -3.32 13.25
CA ASP A 279 31.85 -2.63 12.04
C ASP A 279 32.24 -1.13 12.10
N PRO A 280 33.56 -0.80 12.16
CA PRO A 280 34.02 0.57 12.31
C PRO A 280 33.72 1.38 11.06
N TYR A 281 33.32 2.65 11.23
CA TYR A 281 33.15 3.55 10.11
C TYR A 281 34.51 3.99 9.54
N ASP A 282 34.75 3.65 8.28
CA ASP A 282 35.85 4.20 7.48
C ASP A 282 35.23 5.08 6.36
N PRO A 283 35.51 6.41 6.36
CA PRO A 283 35.00 7.32 5.33
C PRO A 283 35.54 7.01 3.91
N ASN A 284 36.62 6.21 3.80
CA ASN A 284 37.19 5.80 2.54
C ASN A 284 36.77 4.38 2.12
N GLN A 285 36.03 3.69 2.97
CA GLN A 285 35.56 2.33 2.66
C GLN A 285 34.54 2.38 1.51
N LYS A 286 34.90 1.76 0.40
CA LYS A 286 33.99 1.43 -0.67
C LYS A 286 33.26 0.12 -0.32
N LEU A 287 31.93 0.12 -0.39
CA LEU A 287 31.15 -1.08 -0.16
C LEU A 287 31.24 -2.00 -1.39
N ASP A 288 31.33 -3.31 -1.17
CA ASP A 288 31.21 -4.32 -2.22
C ASP A 288 29.73 -4.71 -2.37
N LEU A 289 29.01 -3.95 -3.17
CA LEU A 289 27.55 -4.01 -3.24
C LEU A 289 27.02 -5.03 -4.27
N GLN A 290 27.91 -5.59 -5.10
CA GLN A 290 27.52 -6.50 -6.20
C GLN A 290 26.37 -5.89 -7.03
N LEU A 291 26.65 -4.72 -7.65
CA LEU A 291 25.65 -3.93 -8.37
C LEU A 291 25.31 -4.58 -9.71
N GLU A 292 24.01 -4.58 -10.03
CA GLU A 292 23.46 -4.89 -11.34
C GLU A 292 22.61 -3.71 -11.80
N ASN A 293 22.47 -3.52 -13.09
CA ASN A 293 21.54 -2.54 -13.65
C ASN A 293 20.70 -3.14 -14.77
N SER A 294 19.49 -2.64 -14.89
CA SER A 294 18.57 -3.01 -15.95
C SER A 294 18.87 -2.21 -17.22
N ASP A 295 18.84 -2.89 -18.37
CA ASP A 295 18.99 -2.25 -19.68
C ASP A 295 17.77 -1.37 -19.99
N SER A 296 17.90 -0.06 -19.77
CA SER A 296 16.84 0.93 -19.98
C SER A 296 16.41 1.09 -21.44
N ASP A 297 17.26 0.68 -22.40
CA ASP A 297 16.97 0.69 -23.84
C ASP A 297 16.21 -0.57 -24.27
N SER A 298 16.08 -1.57 -23.42
CA SER A 298 15.39 -2.81 -23.74
C SER A 298 13.86 -2.63 -23.83
N GLU A 299 13.21 -3.36 -24.76
CA GLU A 299 11.73 -3.39 -24.81
C GLU A 299 11.12 -3.93 -23.49
N ALA A 300 11.85 -4.74 -22.76
CA ALA A 300 11.43 -5.28 -21.48
C ALA A 300 11.38 -4.21 -20.38
N TYR A 301 12.32 -3.26 -20.41
CA TYR A 301 12.35 -2.17 -19.43
C TYR A 301 11.10 -1.29 -19.49
N ALA A 302 10.57 -1.03 -20.69
CA ALA A 302 9.35 -0.23 -20.88
C ALA A 302 8.05 -0.96 -20.50
N LYS A 303 8.14 -2.18 -19.93
CA LYS A 303 7.01 -3.01 -19.51
C LYS A 303 7.02 -3.19 -18.00
N PRO A 304 5.83 -3.31 -17.35
CA PRO A 304 5.78 -3.66 -15.95
C PRO A 304 6.19 -5.12 -15.71
N SER A 305 6.74 -5.39 -14.54
CA SER A 305 7.11 -6.75 -14.11
C SER A 305 5.90 -7.64 -13.81
N ILE A 306 4.73 -7.05 -13.57
CA ILE A 306 3.53 -7.79 -13.24
C ILE A 306 2.86 -8.43 -14.48
N PRO A 307 2.04 -9.50 -14.29
CA PRO A 307 1.26 -10.06 -15.37
C PRO A 307 0.23 -9.08 -15.92
N THR A 308 0.31 -8.77 -17.20
CA THR A 308 -0.61 -7.87 -17.90
C THR A 308 -1.57 -8.62 -18.81
N VAL A 309 -2.77 -8.11 -19.00
CA VAL A 309 -3.77 -8.71 -19.92
C VAL A 309 -3.45 -8.40 -21.39
N SER A 310 -2.62 -7.38 -21.63
CA SER A 310 -2.11 -7.04 -22.97
C SER A 310 -0.81 -6.24 -22.87
N ASP A 311 0.02 -6.30 -23.90
CA ASP A 311 1.29 -5.56 -23.99
C ASP A 311 1.14 -4.03 -23.90
N ASN A 312 -0.08 -3.50 -24.01
CA ASN A 312 -0.39 -2.06 -23.94
C ASN A 312 -1.41 -1.75 -22.84
N GLU A 313 -1.48 -2.56 -21.80
CA GLU A 313 -2.36 -2.29 -20.66
C GLU A 313 -1.86 -1.07 -19.88
N TYR A 314 -0.55 -0.97 -19.75
CA TYR A 314 0.15 0.10 -19.08
C TYR A 314 1.02 0.90 -20.06
N THR A 315 1.16 2.17 -19.78
CA THR A 315 2.12 3.08 -20.43
C THR A 315 3.09 3.56 -19.36
N LEU A 316 4.39 3.41 -19.62
CA LEU A 316 5.42 3.98 -18.76
C LEU A 316 5.29 5.51 -18.75
N MET A 317 4.99 6.08 -17.60
CA MET A 317 4.77 7.52 -17.42
C MET A 317 6.04 8.23 -16.99
N TRP A 318 6.80 7.58 -16.13
CA TRP A 318 8.07 8.06 -15.63
C TRP A 318 8.91 6.88 -15.14
N SER A 319 10.22 7.02 -15.26
CA SER A 319 11.17 6.09 -14.65
C SER A 319 12.46 6.82 -14.33
N ASP A 320 13.17 6.33 -13.33
CA ASP A 320 14.56 6.64 -13.07
C ASP A 320 15.31 5.32 -12.89
N ASN A 321 16.33 5.11 -13.69
CA ASN A 321 17.27 3.98 -13.62
C ASN A 321 18.64 4.43 -13.08
N PHE A 322 18.65 5.59 -12.44
CA PHE A 322 19.79 6.15 -11.73
C PHE A 322 21.09 6.19 -12.55
N GLU A 323 20.95 6.47 -13.85
CA GLU A 323 22.12 6.72 -14.70
C GLU A 323 22.81 8.02 -14.29
N GLY A 324 24.14 8.02 -14.33
CA GLY A 324 24.94 9.18 -13.96
C GLY A 324 25.81 8.92 -12.74
N THR A 325 26.20 9.98 -12.05
CA THR A 325 27.14 9.95 -10.91
C THR A 325 26.56 10.62 -9.65
N GLU A 326 25.36 11.17 -9.75
CA GLU A 326 24.68 11.86 -8.65
C GLU A 326 23.15 11.73 -8.80
N LEU A 327 22.43 11.86 -7.70
CA LEU A 327 20.96 11.83 -7.69
C LEU A 327 20.42 13.02 -8.49
N ASN A 328 19.52 12.76 -9.43
CA ASN A 328 18.86 13.81 -10.22
C ASN A 328 17.89 14.62 -9.34
N ARG A 329 18.33 15.79 -8.91
CA ARG A 329 17.53 16.70 -8.05
C ARG A 329 16.33 17.34 -8.77
N ASN A 330 16.16 17.16 -10.09
CA ASN A 330 14.94 17.56 -10.77
C ASN A 330 13.81 16.56 -10.57
N ASP A 331 14.13 15.28 -10.35
CA ASP A 331 13.17 14.20 -10.13
C ASP A 331 12.99 13.87 -8.64
N TRP A 332 14.03 14.06 -7.83
CA TRP A 332 14.07 13.71 -6.42
C TRP A 332 14.30 14.91 -5.48
N ASN A 333 13.54 14.94 -4.40
CA ASN A 333 13.85 15.74 -3.21
C ASN A 333 14.62 14.85 -2.23
N VAL A 334 15.57 15.41 -1.50
CA VAL A 334 16.16 14.77 -0.32
C VAL A 334 15.51 15.34 0.92
N GLU A 335 15.05 14.46 1.79
CA GLU A 335 14.47 14.85 3.07
C GLU A 335 15.53 14.83 4.17
N THR A 336 15.46 15.81 5.08
CA THR A 336 16.32 15.90 6.25
C THR A 336 15.48 15.97 7.51
N HIS A 337 15.74 15.06 8.45
CA HIS A 337 15.01 14.95 9.71
C HIS A 337 15.96 14.54 10.83
N ASP A 338 15.71 15.04 12.03
CA ASP A 338 16.49 14.63 13.22
C ASP A 338 16.16 13.19 13.63
N ALA A 339 17.08 12.55 14.32
CA ALA A 339 16.88 11.24 14.91
C ALA A 339 15.66 11.25 15.86
N GLY A 340 14.84 10.20 15.81
CA GLY A 340 13.60 10.10 16.58
C GLY A 340 12.43 10.93 16.04
N TRP A 341 12.52 11.46 14.83
CA TRP A 341 11.45 12.26 14.22
C TRP A 341 10.11 11.51 14.13
N VAL A 342 10.12 10.25 13.67
CA VAL A 342 8.95 9.36 13.66
C VAL A 342 9.34 7.99 14.21
N ASN A 343 8.38 7.21 14.69
CA ASN A 343 8.49 5.80 15.10
C ASN A 343 9.66 5.51 16.08
N ALA A 344 10.20 6.53 16.75
CA ALA A 344 11.41 6.44 17.58
C ALA A 344 12.63 5.86 16.83
N GLU A 345 12.77 6.14 15.53
CA GLU A 345 13.86 5.71 14.69
C GLU A 345 15.19 6.32 15.14
N SER A 346 16.28 5.54 15.05
CA SER A 346 17.59 5.95 15.58
C SER A 346 18.37 6.87 14.65
N GLN A 347 18.12 6.83 13.33
CA GLN A 347 18.85 7.63 12.36
C GLN A 347 18.29 9.05 12.24
N ALA A 348 19.17 9.99 11.92
CA ALA A 348 18.81 11.23 11.25
C ALA A 348 18.84 11.00 9.73
N TYR A 349 17.87 11.53 9.01
CA TYR A 349 17.94 11.62 7.55
C TYR A 349 18.71 12.87 7.15
N VAL A 350 19.71 12.71 6.29
CA VAL A 350 20.63 13.79 5.94
C VAL A 350 20.81 13.92 4.43
N ASP A 351 21.12 15.13 3.98
CA ASP A 351 21.53 15.40 2.60
C ASP A 351 23.08 15.34 2.53
N ASP A 352 23.61 14.11 2.54
CA ASP A 352 25.05 13.84 2.48
C ASP A 352 25.32 12.77 1.41
N GLU A 353 26.28 13.03 0.54
CA GLU A 353 26.70 12.11 -0.54
C GLU A 353 27.24 10.77 -0.02
N LYS A 354 27.60 10.67 1.25
CA LYS A 354 27.97 9.39 1.87
C LYS A 354 26.77 8.50 2.18
N ASN A 355 25.59 9.11 2.39
CA ASN A 355 24.37 8.41 2.71
C ASN A 355 23.46 8.22 1.49
N ILE A 356 23.56 9.13 0.49
CA ILE A 356 22.72 9.12 -0.71
C ILE A 356 23.61 9.38 -1.92
N TYR A 357 23.87 8.36 -2.71
CA TYR A 357 24.70 8.48 -3.90
C TYR A 357 24.24 7.53 -5.00
N VAL A 358 24.73 7.82 -6.22
CA VAL A 358 24.48 7.00 -7.41
C VAL A 358 25.79 6.34 -7.80
N GLU A 359 25.76 5.02 -8.00
CA GLU A 359 26.90 4.22 -8.43
C GLU A 359 26.43 3.13 -9.41
N ASP A 360 27.06 3.05 -10.57
CA ASP A 360 26.83 2.03 -11.60
C ASP A 360 25.34 1.76 -11.86
N GLY A 361 24.56 2.83 -12.13
CA GLY A 361 23.14 2.74 -12.44
C GLY A 361 22.25 2.35 -11.25
N ASN A 362 22.69 2.59 -10.03
CA ASN A 362 21.90 2.32 -8.83
C ASN A 362 21.89 3.54 -7.90
N LEU A 363 20.76 3.80 -7.27
CA LEU A 363 20.67 4.67 -6.10
C LEU A 363 21.03 3.85 -4.86
N ILE A 364 21.95 4.36 -4.07
CA ILE A 364 22.40 3.76 -2.82
C ILE A 364 21.95 4.61 -1.64
N LEU A 365 21.18 4.02 -0.74
CA LEU A 365 20.87 4.62 0.56
C LEU A 365 21.67 3.87 1.62
N ARG A 366 22.73 4.51 2.13
CA ARG A 366 23.70 3.93 3.06
C ARG A 366 23.47 4.47 4.47
N PRO A 367 23.23 3.61 5.47
CA PRO A 367 23.25 4.03 6.86
C PRO A 367 24.71 4.14 7.33
N ILE A 368 24.99 5.10 8.20
CA ILE A 368 26.33 5.32 8.77
C ILE A 368 26.20 5.50 10.27
N ARG A 369 26.89 4.65 11.03
CA ARG A 369 27.04 4.79 12.48
C ARG A 369 28.42 5.35 12.78
N GLN A 370 28.48 6.46 13.49
CA GLN A 370 29.70 7.11 13.90
C GLN A 370 29.77 7.24 15.43
N LYS A 371 30.90 6.89 16.00
CA LYS A 371 31.19 7.16 17.41
C LYS A 371 31.84 8.53 17.54
N ASN A 372 31.20 9.39 18.32
CA ASN A 372 31.65 10.75 18.58
C ASN A 372 32.79 10.78 19.62
N ALA A 373 33.51 11.90 19.66
CA ALA A 373 34.63 12.07 20.60
C ALA A 373 34.21 12.04 22.09
N ASP A 374 32.93 12.32 22.37
CA ASP A 374 32.33 12.26 23.71
C ASP A 374 31.83 10.85 24.09
N GLY A 375 31.99 9.87 23.19
CA GLY A 375 31.53 8.50 23.37
C GLY A 375 30.09 8.24 22.98
N THR A 376 29.34 9.26 22.57
CA THR A 376 28.00 9.08 22.02
C THR A 376 28.06 8.51 20.59
N GLU A 377 26.99 7.88 20.15
CA GLU A 377 26.86 7.40 18.76
C GLU A 377 25.80 8.22 18.01
N THR A 378 26.07 8.45 16.74
CA THR A 378 25.12 9.03 15.79
C THR A 378 24.92 8.07 14.63
N ILE A 379 23.67 7.93 14.19
CA ILE A 379 23.33 7.18 12.99
C ILE A 379 22.70 8.15 11.99
N THR A 380 23.20 8.14 10.76
CA THR A 380 22.63 8.89 9.64
C THR A 380 22.18 7.92 8.55
N SER A 381 21.20 8.31 7.75
CA SER A 381 20.70 7.51 6.62
C SER A 381 20.10 8.41 5.53
N GLY A 382 19.64 7.79 4.44
CA GLY A 382 19.06 8.47 3.29
C GLY A 382 17.53 8.32 3.19
N ARG A 383 16.86 9.42 2.79
CA ARG A 383 15.45 9.45 2.42
C ARG A 383 15.24 10.42 1.25
N VAL A 384 14.59 9.93 0.19
CA VAL A 384 14.30 10.70 -1.02
C VAL A 384 12.84 10.53 -1.43
N ASN A 385 12.27 11.55 -2.07
CA ASN A 385 10.89 11.51 -2.55
C ASN A 385 10.68 12.26 -3.86
N THR A 386 9.54 12.01 -4.52
CA THR A 386 9.17 12.66 -5.80
C THR A 386 8.11 13.75 -5.62
N GLN A 387 7.82 14.22 -4.41
CA GLN A 387 6.75 15.18 -4.13
C GLN A 387 6.87 16.46 -4.97
N GLY A 388 5.78 16.80 -5.67
CA GLY A 388 5.69 17.98 -6.53
C GLY A 388 6.45 17.87 -7.85
N LYS A 389 7.08 16.71 -8.11
CA LYS A 389 7.85 16.43 -9.33
C LYS A 389 7.19 15.31 -10.14
N HIS A 390 6.88 14.19 -9.50
CA HIS A 390 6.23 13.03 -10.11
C HIS A 390 5.12 12.51 -9.19
N ASP A 391 3.99 13.22 -9.18
CA ASP A 391 2.81 12.88 -8.41
C ASP A 391 1.75 12.29 -9.33
N PHE A 392 1.20 11.13 -8.98
CA PHE A 392 0.22 10.43 -9.79
C PHE A 392 -1.01 10.05 -8.96
N THR A 393 -2.17 10.10 -9.58
CA THR A 393 -3.37 9.46 -9.06
C THR A 393 -3.59 8.20 -9.85
N TYR A 394 -3.56 7.06 -9.17
CA TYR A 394 -3.59 5.72 -9.74
C TYR A 394 -2.38 5.40 -10.62
N GLY A 395 -2.05 4.15 -10.68
CA GLY A 395 -0.94 3.63 -11.48
C GLY A 395 -0.31 2.41 -10.84
N LEU A 396 0.58 1.81 -11.57
CA LEU A 396 1.48 0.78 -11.07
C LEU A 396 2.80 1.44 -10.70
N PHE A 397 3.13 1.41 -9.42
CA PHE A 397 4.40 1.85 -8.87
C PHE A 397 5.29 0.62 -8.69
N GLU A 398 6.45 0.63 -9.31
CA GLU A 398 7.37 -0.51 -9.35
C GLU A 398 8.78 -0.06 -8.99
N VAL A 399 9.45 -0.81 -8.11
CA VAL A 399 10.87 -0.66 -7.78
C VAL A 399 11.58 -1.99 -7.98
N ARG A 400 12.82 -1.96 -8.51
CA ARG A 400 13.73 -3.11 -8.47
C ARG A 400 14.85 -2.79 -7.52
N ALA A 401 15.01 -3.62 -6.49
CA ALA A 401 15.92 -3.30 -5.40
C ALA A 401 16.45 -4.55 -4.71
N LYS A 402 17.53 -4.34 -3.94
CA LYS A 402 18.12 -5.31 -3.01
C LYS A 402 18.21 -4.67 -1.63
N VAL A 403 17.70 -5.34 -0.60
CA VAL A 403 17.59 -4.79 0.74
C VAL A 403 18.73 -5.24 1.66
N PRO A 404 19.10 -4.46 2.71
CA PRO A 404 20.10 -4.89 3.68
C PRO A 404 19.55 -5.97 4.62
N THR A 405 20.46 -6.75 5.21
CA THR A 405 20.16 -7.69 6.29
C THR A 405 20.73 -7.19 7.63
N GLY A 406 20.02 -7.46 8.71
CA GLY A 406 20.42 -7.12 10.07
C GLY A 406 19.27 -6.50 10.87
N LYS A 407 19.27 -6.79 12.17
CA LYS A 407 18.23 -6.30 13.08
C LYS A 407 18.17 -4.77 13.07
N GLY A 408 16.97 -4.24 13.00
CA GLY A 408 16.70 -2.80 13.06
C GLY A 408 16.72 -2.08 11.71
N PHE A 409 17.00 -2.74 10.58
CA PHE A 409 16.82 -2.11 9.26
C PHE A 409 15.38 -2.23 8.77
N LEU A 410 14.89 -1.12 8.20
CA LEU A 410 13.60 -1.06 7.51
C LEU A 410 13.75 -0.26 6.21
N PRO A 411 14.23 -0.88 5.12
CA PRO A 411 14.13 -0.32 3.79
C PRO A 411 12.68 -0.29 3.35
N ALA A 412 12.26 0.82 2.72
CA ALA A 412 10.90 1.00 2.28
C ALA A 412 10.80 1.67 0.90
N PHE A 413 9.81 1.26 0.13
CA PHE A 413 9.28 1.94 -1.04
C PHE A 413 7.78 2.13 -0.84
N TRP A 414 7.36 3.37 -0.68
CA TRP A 414 6.02 3.71 -0.25
C TRP A 414 5.56 5.06 -0.79
N MET A 415 4.34 5.45 -0.50
CA MET A 415 3.72 6.62 -1.09
C MET A 415 2.88 7.40 -0.09
N MET A 416 3.00 8.72 -0.14
CA MET A 416 2.17 9.66 0.61
C MET A 416 1.40 10.58 -0.34
N PRO A 417 0.21 11.08 0.08
CA PRO A 417 -0.56 12.01 -0.72
C PRO A 417 0.14 13.37 -0.84
N THR A 418 0.06 13.98 -2.02
CA THR A 418 0.62 15.33 -2.25
C THR A 418 -0.05 16.40 -1.39
N ASP A 419 -1.36 16.23 -1.11
CA ASP A 419 -2.14 17.10 -0.23
C ASP A 419 -2.70 16.33 0.96
N GLU A 420 -1.93 16.26 2.03
CA GLU A 420 -2.30 15.59 3.28
C GLU A 420 -3.46 16.28 4.02
N ASN A 421 -3.84 17.49 3.62
CA ASN A 421 -4.96 18.20 4.24
C ASN A 421 -6.30 17.92 3.57
N LEU A 422 -6.32 17.31 2.38
CA LEU A 422 -7.56 17.07 1.63
C LEU A 422 -8.59 16.25 2.44
N TYR A 423 -8.13 15.20 3.08
CA TYR A 423 -8.95 14.33 3.94
C TYR A 423 -8.59 14.42 5.42
N GLY A 424 -7.57 15.21 5.76
CA GLY A 424 -7.01 15.42 7.09
C GLY A 424 -5.67 14.72 7.28
N GLN A 425 -4.95 15.11 8.31
CA GLN A 425 -3.61 14.60 8.61
C GLN A 425 -3.59 13.07 8.79
N TRP A 426 -2.40 12.50 8.61
CA TRP A 426 -2.17 11.07 8.81
C TRP A 426 -2.89 10.53 10.07
N PRO A 427 -3.53 9.35 10.03
CA PRO A 427 -3.61 8.41 8.90
C PRO A 427 -4.79 8.66 7.96
N ARG A 428 -5.60 9.70 8.15
CA ARG A 428 -6.80 9.99 7.34
C ARG A 428 -6.49 10.35 5.89
N CYS A 429 -5.32 10.96 5.65
CA CYS A 429 -4.87 11.31 4.30
C CYS A 429 -4.56 10.09 3.44
N GLY A 430 -4.32 8.94 4.05
CA GLY A 430 -3.92 7.70 3.39
C GLY A 430 -2.40 7.58 3.26
N GLU A 431 -1.91 6.35 3.25
CA GLU A 431 -0.54 5.94 2.96
C GLU A 431 -0.59 4.59 2.25
N ILE A 432 0.30 4.36 1.30
CA ILE A 432 0.39 3.11 0.54
C ILE A 432 1.84 2.64 0.58
N ASP A 433 2.09 1.51 1.23
CA ASP A 433 3.40 0.90 1.35
C ASP A 433 3.52 -0.22 0.32
N ALA A 434 4.24 0.06 -0.75
CA ALA A 434 4.45 -0.92 -1.82
C ALA A 434 5.43 -2.02 -1.40
N MET A 435 6.41 -1.68 -0.56
CA MET A 435 7.41 -2.61 -0.03
C MET A 435 7.97 -2.11 1.29
N GLU A 436 7.90 -2.95 2.31
CA GLU A 436 8.67 -2.83 3.55
C GLU A 436 9.27 -4.20 3.90
N VAL A 437 10.53 -4.24 4.30
CA VAL A 437 11.23 -5.46 4.71
C VAL A 437 11.97 -5.22 6.02
N MET A 438 11.72 -6.03 7.03
CA MET A 438 12.52 -6.00 8.26
C MET A 438 13.84 -6.73 8.03
N GLY A 439 14.97 -6.08 8.28
CA GLY A 439 16.28 -6.67 8.04
C GLY A 439 16.57 -7.96 8.81
N GLN A 440 15.91 -8.21 9.93
CA GLN A 440 15.97 -9.47 10.69
C GLN A 440 15.04 -10.56 10.16
N GLU A 441 14.04 -10.20 9.33
CA GLU A 441 13.12 -11.11 8.64
C GLU A 441 13.23 -10.89 7.13
N ASN A 442 14.45 -10.84 6.60
CA ASN A 442 14.78 -10.41 5.26
C ASN A 442 14.30 -11.34 4.12
N ASN A 443 13.59 -12.40 4.43
CA ASN A 443 12.82 -13.21 3.50
C ASN A 443 11.32 -12.90 3.51
N LYS A 444 10.87 -11.93 4.34
CA LYS A 444 9.46 -11.57 4.51
C LYS A 444 9.22 -10.12 4.09
N LEU A 445 8.24 -9.93 3.23
CA LEU A 445 7.79 -8.66 2.67
C LEU A 445 6.45 -8.28 3.26
N TYR A 446 6.27 -6.99 3.50
CA TYR A 446 5.02 -6.37 3.91
C TYR A 446 4.54 -5.38 2.86
N GLY A 447 3.24 -5.38 2.58
CA GLY A 447 2.56 -4.39 1.75
C GLY A 447 1.31 -3.92 2.47
N THR A 448 1.15 -2.62 2.67
CA THR A 448 0.17 -2.07 3.59
C THR A 448 -0.57 -0.86 3.00
N ILE A 449 -1.76 -0.58 3.47
CA ILE A 449 -2.36 0.76 3.41
C ILE A 449 -2.75 1.20 4.81
N HIS A 450 -2.49 2.49 5.12
CA HIS A 450 -2.94 3.14 6.36
C HIS A 450 -3.99 4.20 6.05
N TYR A 451 -5.07 4.24 6.85
CA TYR A 451 -6.20 5.13 6.57
C TYR A 451 -7.10 5.32 7.80
N GLY A 452 -8.07 6.22 7.69
CA GLY A 452 -9.18 6.35 8.61
C GLY A 452 -8.89 7.09 9.91
N ASN A 453 -9.94 7.32 10.69
CA ASN A 453 -9.88 7.80 12.07
C ASN A 453 -11.08 7.21 12.86
N PRO A 454 -10.88 6.27 13.79
CA PRO A 454 -9.56 5.81 14.26
C PRO A 454 -8.71 5.18 13.16
N HIS A 455 -7.37 5.15 13.37
CA HIS A 455 -6.42 4.52 12.46
C HIS A 455 -6.82 3.08 12.16
N SER A 456 -6.77 2.74 10.90
CA SER A 456 -6.96 1.38 10.39
C SER A 456 -5.92 1.12 9.29
N GLU A 457 -5.60 -0.14 9.11
CA GLU A 457 -4.66 -0.59 8.09
C GLU A 457 -5.16 -1.88 7.41
N LYS A 458 -4.62 -2.17 6.25
CA LYS A 458 -4.74 -3.45 5.54
C LYS A 458 -3.35 -3.88 5.14
N GLN A 459 -2.83 -4.88 5.80
CA GLN A 459 -1.49 -5.41 5.56
C GLN A 459 -1.57 -6.83 5.01
N GLY A 460 -0.80 -7.09 3.96
CA GLY A 460 -0.52 -8.43 3.46
C GLY A 460 0.97 -8.73 3.54
N THR A 461 1.32 -10.00 3.61
CA THR A 461 2.71 -10.45 3.67
C THR A 461 3.02 -11.48 2.61
N TYR A 462 4.28 -11.51 2.18
CA TYR A 462 4.83 -12.55 1.32
C TYR A 462 6.13 -13.05 1.94
N THR A 463 6.32 -14.35 1.93
CA THR A 463 7.57 -14.96 2.41
C THR A 463 8.19 -15.76 1.27
N LEU A 464 9.45 -15.47 0.95
CA LEU A 464 10.23 -16.26 -0.01
C LEU A 464 10.34 -17.70 0.50
N GLU A 465 10.04 -18.68 -0.38
CA GLU A 465 10.21 -20.09 -0.05
C GLU A 465 11.68 -20.47 0.18
N ASN A 466 12.58 -19.79 -0.53
CA ASN A 466 14.03 -19.98 -0.44
C ASN A 466 14.75 -18.65 -0.65
N GLY A 467 15.90 -18.44 0.02
CA GLY A 467 16.68 -17.22 -0.09
C GLY A 467 16.12 -16.05 0.70
N ASN A 468 16.64 -14.88 0.42
CA ASN A 468 16.31 -13.62 1.09
C ASN A 468 16.30 -12.48 0.07
N PHE A 469 15.57 -11.43 0.33
CA PHE A 469 15.56 -10.19 -0.48
C PHE A 469 16.90 -9.43 -0.47
N THR A 470 17.90 -9.94 0.26
CA THR A 470 19.28 -9.44 0.29
C THR A 470 20.15 -10.15 -0.76
N ASP A 471 19.79 -11.37 -1.18
CA ASP A 471 20.65 -12.24 -1.97
C ASP A 471 20.75 -11.75 -3.43
N GLU A 472 19.62 -11.29 -3.98
CA GLU A 472 19.53 -10.79 -5.35
C GLU A 472 18.53 -9.62 -5.46
N TYR A 473 18.44 -8.99 -6.64
CA TYR A 473 17.47 -7.94 -6.88
C TYR A 473 16.09 -8.53 -7.14
N HIS A 474 15.11 -8.00 -6.44
CA HIS A 474 13.71 -8.34 -6.61
C HIS A 474 12.90 -7.14 -7.13
N THR A 475 11.81 -7.41 -7.83
CA THR A 475 10.86 -6.37 -8.24
C THR A 475 9.67 -6.35 -7.29
N PHE A 476 9.42 -5.18 -6.72
CA PHE A 476 8.27 -4.93 -5.85
C PHE A 476 7.34 -3.97 -6.56
N ALA A 477 6.05 -4.29 -6.60
CA ALA A 477 5.11 -3.47 -7.32
C ALA A 477 3.75 -3.37 -6.62
N CYS A 478 3.15 -2.18 -6.70
CA CYS A 478 1.84 -1.87 -6.20
C CYS A 478 0.96 -1.33 -7.33
N ASP A 479 -0.07 -2.07 -7.75
CA ASP A 479 -1.04 -1.67 -8.77
C ASP A 479 -2.25 -1.03 -8.11
N TRP A 480 -2.27 0.29 -8.11
CA TRP A 480 -3.29 1.10 -7.48
C TRP A 480 -4.32 1.60 -8.52
N GLU A 481 -5.52 1.06 -8.42
CA GLU A 481 -6.69 1.40 -9.22
C GLU A 481 -7.76 2.07 -8.34
N PRO A 482 -8.75 2.76 -8.91
CA PRO A 482 -9.89 3.23 -8.13
C PRO A 482 -10.55 2.09 -7.38
N GLY A 483 -10.58 2.19 -6.05
CA GLY A 483 -11.21 1.21 -5.18
C GLY A 483 -10.50 -0.14 -5.05
N LYS A 484 -9.27 -0.26 -5.52
CA LYS A 484 -8.49 -1.50 -5.38
C LYS A 484 -7.00 -1.22 -5.46
N ILE A 485 -6.27 -1.80 -4.54
CA ILE A 485 -4.82 -1.78 -4.51
C ILE A 485 -4.32 -3.22 -4.43
N THR A 486 -3.36 -3.59 -5.28
CA THR A 486 -2.86 -4.97 -5.41
C THR A 486 -1.34 -4.98 -5.37
N TRP A 487 -0.76 -5.81 -4.53
CA TRP A 487 0.69 -5.92 -4.35
C TRP A 487 1.27 -7.15 -5.03
N TYR A 488 2.47 -6.97 -5.56
CA TYR A 488 3.22 -8.00 -6.28
C TYR A 488 4.69 -8.00 -5.87
N VAL A 489 5.29 -9.17 -5.88
CA VAL A 489 6.74 -9.37 -5.84
C VAL A 489 7.13 -10.31 -6.97
N ASP A 490 8.13 -9.95 -7.78
CA ASP A 490 8.58 -10.70 -8.96
C ASP A 490 7.43 -11.15 -9.87
N GLY A 491 6.45 -10.27 -10.04
CA GLY A 491 5.25 -10.53 -10.82
C GLY A 491 4.23 -11.46 -10.16
N VAL A 492 4.46 -11.91 -8.94
CA VAL A 492 3.55 -12.75 -8.17
C VAL A 492 2.67 -11.86 -7.28
N LYS A 493 1.35 -11.89 -7.50
CA LYS A 493 0.39 -11.23 -6.63
C LYS A 493 0.34 -11.93 -5.27
N TYR A 494 0.45 -11.16 -4.18
CA TYR A 494 0.36 -11.72 -2.83
C TYR A 494 -0.70 -11.05 -1.95
N HIS A 495 -1.08 -9.80 -2.22
CA HIS A 495 -2.06 -9.07 -1.43
C HIS A 495 -3.00 -8.23 -2.31
N GLU A 496 -4.21 -7.94 -1.81
CA GLU A 496 -5.18 -7.01 -2.41
C GLU A 496 -6.03 -6.39 -1.31
N ALA A 497 -6.21 -5.08 -1.36
CA ALA A 497 -7.13 -4.34 -0.52
C ALA A 497 -8.17 -3.60 -1.39
N ASN A 498 -9.46 -3.62 -0.99
CA ASN A 498 -10.56 -3.02 -1.76
C ASN A 498 -11.74 -2.54 -0.91
N ASP A 499 -11.60 -2.51 0.42
CA ASP A 499 -12.71 -2.27 1.37
C ASP A 499 -12.33 -1.30 2.51
N TRP A 500 -11.58 -0.25 2.21
CA TRP A 500 -11.20 0.80 3.17
C TRP A 500 -12.26 1.88 3.31
N TYR A 501 -12.08 2.77 4.29
CA TYR A 501 -12.91 3.96 4.49
C TYR A 501 -12.04 5.14 4.93
N SER A 502 -12.54 6.37 4.80
CA SER A 502 -11.91 7.54 5.41
C SER A 502 -12.94 8.50 5.99
N THR A 503 -12.49 9.32 6.93
CA THR A 503 -13.29 10.38 7.53
C THR A 503 -12.55 11.71 7.46
N THR A 504 -13.25 12.77 7.01
CA THR A 504 -12.72 14.12 7.11
C THR A 504 -13.17 14.73 8.44
N GLU A 505 -12.25 15.36 9.14
CA GLU A 505 -12.54 15.98 10.43
C GLU A 505 -13.69 16.99 10.35
N GLY A 506 -14.69 16.81 11.20
CA GLY A 506 -15.90 17.65 11.21
C GLY A 506 -16.89 17.39 10.06
N GLN A 507 -16.60 16.53 9.11
CA GLN A 507 -17.47 16.22 7.96
C GLN A 507 -17.97 14.77 7.93
N GLY A 508 -17.46 13.90 8.80
CA GLY A 508 -17.80 12.49 8.84
C GLY A 508 -17.09 11.66 7.77
N THR A 509 -17.67 10.50 7.43
CA THR A 509 -17.11 9.58 6.44
C THR A 509 -17.20 10.18 5.03
N VAL A 510 -16.10 10.11 4.29
CA VAL A 510 -16.03 10.51 2.89
C VAL A 510 -16.33 9.35 1.96
N ALA A 511 -16.73 9.70 0.72
CA ALA A 511 -17.11 8.68 -0.26
C ALA A 511 -15.88 7.83 -0.68
N TYR A 512 -16.10 6.52 -0.78
CA TYR A 512 -15.15 5.60 -1.38
C TYR A 512 -14.85 6.01 -2.84
N PRO A 513 -13.61 5.92 -3.34
CA PRO A 513 -12.45 5.25 -2.72
C PRO A 513 -11.48 6.20 -1.98
N ALA A 514 -11.96 7.32 -1.44
CA ALA A 514 -11.10 8.16 -0.60
C ALA A 514 -10.52 7.37 0.59
N PRO A 515 -9.26 7.65 1.01
CA PRO A 515 -8.38 8.76 0.60
C PRO A 515 -7.53 8.45 -0.64
N PHE A 516 -7.64 7.25 -1.21
CA PHE A 516 -6.80 6.79 -2.31
C PHE A 516 -7.39 7.19 -3.68
N ASP A 517 -7.85 8.44 -3.83
CA ASP A 517 -8.37 9.05 -5.05
C ASP A 517 -7.77 10.43 -5.35
N GLN A 518 -6.63 10.72 -4.74
CA GLN A 518 -5.85 11.94 -4.90
C GLN A 518 -4.43 11.62 -5.39
N PRO A 519 -3.61 12.60 -5.81
CA PRO A 519 -2.22 12.35 -6.19
C PRO A 519 -1.36 11.92 -5.01
N PHE A 520 -0.54 10.89 -5.21
CA PHE A 520 0.50 10.43 -4.30
C PHE A 520 1.87 10.54 -4.95
N TYR A 521 2.90 10.71 -4.14
CA TYR A 521 4.30 10.70 -4.54
C TYR A 521 5.05 9.54 -3.92
N ALA A 522 6.09 9.08 -4.61
CA ALA A 522 6.91 7.96 -4.15
C ALA A 522 7.99 8.41 -3.17
N ILE A 523 8.29 7.55 -2.21
CA ILE A 523 9.32 7.72 -1.18
C ILE A 523 10.19 6.46 -1.15
N LEU A 524 11.51 6.67 -1.05
CA LEU A 524 12.51 5.63 -0.78
C LEU A 524 13.29 6.03 0.47
N ASN A 525 13.41 5.15 1.44
CA ASN A 525 14.24 5.38 2.62
C ASN A 525 14.80 4.10 3.20
N LEU A 526 15.85 4.24 3.99
CA LEU A 526 16.33 3.18 4.88
C LEU A 526 16.28 3.69 6.31
N ALA A 527 15.26 3.26 7.06
CA ALA A 527 15.18 3.52 8.49
C ALA A 527 16.10 2.55 9.27
N VAL A 528 16.57 3.00 10.42
CA VAL A 528 17.41 2.24 11.34
C VAL A 528 16.86 2.36 12.75
N GLY A 529 16.43 1.26 13.32
CA GLY A 529 15.73 1.24 14.60
C GLY A 529 14.27 1.66 14.49
N GLY A 530 13.58 1.67 15.60
CA GLY A 530 12.20 2.08 15.70
C GLY A 530 11.33 1.09 16.46
N SER A 531 10.14 1.56 16.84
CA SER A 531 9.21 0.79 17.69
C SER A 531 8.69 -0.49 17.04
N TRP A 532 8.65 -0.56 15.72
CA TRP A 532 8.14 -1.73 14.99
C TRP A 532 9.27 -2.72 14.65
N VAL A 533 10.35 -2.25 14.02
CA VAL A 533 11.45 -3.11 13.57
C VAL A 533 12.43 -3.47 14.69
N GLY A 534 12.36 -2.80 15.86
CA GLY A 534 13.32 -2.92 16.94
C GLY A 534 14.60 -2.14 16.66
N TYR A 535 15.60 -2.32 17.52
CA TYR A 535 16.86 -1.56 17.42
C TYR A 535 18.03 -2.46 16.99
N PRO A 536 19.01 -1.90 16.27
CA PRO A 536 20.24 -2.61 15.95
C PRO A 536 20.91 -3.19 17.19
N ASP A 537 21.55 -4.34 17.04
CA ASP A 537 22.38 -4.97 18.06
C ASP A 537 23.84 -5.05 17.60
N GLU A 538 24.71 -5.69 18.39
CA GLU A 538 26.13 -5.85 18.11
C GLU A 538 26.43 -6.64 16.82
N ASN A 539 25.47 -7.39 16.31
CA ASN A 539 25.59 -8.15 15.06
C ASN A 539 25.17 -7.35 13.83
N THR A 540 24.49 -6.22 14.02
CA THR A 540 24.00 -5.39 12.92
C THR A 540 25.16 -4.60 12.29
N LYS A 541 25.47 -4.93 11.04
CA LYS A 541 26.56 -4.31 10.27
C LYS A 541 26.08 -3.02 9.59
N ILE A 542 25.94 -1.93 10.36
CA ILE A 542 25.39 -0.67 9.88
C ILE A 542 26.26 -0.05 8.78
N ASN A 543 27.58 0.04 9.03
CA ASN A 543 28.51 0.73 8.13
C ASN A 543 28.82 -0.04 6.84
N SER A 544 28.54 -1.34 6.84
CA SER A 544 28.75 -2.24 5.70
C SER A 544 27.46 -2.60 4.95
N SER A 545 26.34 -1.96 5.28
CA SER A 545 25.02 -2.23 4.70
C SER A 545 24.55 -1.09 3.80
N ALA A 546 23.66 -1.40 2.86
CA ALA A 546 22.97 -0.41 2.03
C ALA A 546 21.63 -0.96 1.51
N TYR A 547 20.69 -0.06 1.27
CA TYR A 547 19.51 -0.29 0.42
C TYR A 547 19.86 0.15 -1.00
N ILE A 548 19.79 -0.78 -1.95
CA ILE A 548 20.31 -0.62 -3.31
C ILE A 548 19.13 -0.66 -4.27
N ILE A 549 18.94 0.39 -5.05
CA ILE A 549 17.80 0.54 -5.94
C ILE A 549 18.29 0.67 -7.39
N ASP A 550 17.94 -0.30 -8.24
CA ASP A 550 18.26 -0.34 -9.66
C ASP A 550 17.37 0.64 -10.46
N TYR A 551 16.07 0.60 -10.22
CA TYR A 551 15.16 1.56 -10.86
C TYR A 551 13.89 1.79 -10.05
N VAL A 552 13.24 2.92 -10.35
CA VAL A 552 11.84 3.18 -10.04
C VAL A 552 11.09 3.43 -11.33
N LYS A 553 9.92 2.82 -11.49
CA LYS A 553 9.04 3.00 -12.65
C LYS A 553 7.61 3.27 -12.21
N ILE A 554 6.95 4.19 -12.89
CA ILE A 554 5.53 4.46 -12.69
C ILE A 554 4.81 4.31 -14.01
N PHE A 555 3.82 3.43 -14.02
CA PHE A 555 2.99 3.17 -15.20
C PHE A 555 1.56 3.59 -14.94
N GLN A 556 0.85 3.95 -16.00
CA GLN A 556 -0.59 4.19 -15.92
C GLN A 556 -1.33 3.43 -17.02
N LYS A 557 -2.54 3.01 -16.71
CA LYS A 557 -3.47 2.47 -17.71
C LYS A 557 -4.02 3.62 -18.57
N ASP A 558 -4.48 3.30 -19.78
CA ASP A 558 -5.11 4.30 -20.67
C ASP A 558 -6.33 4.98 -20.03
N SER A 559 -6.94 4.36 -19.03
CA SER A 559 -8.11 4.90 -18.30
C SER A 559 -8.40 4.07 -17.06
N TYR A 560 -8.95 4.72 -16.07
CA TYR A 560 -9.48 4.14 -14.84
C TYR A 560 -11.00 4.33 -14.79
N ASP A 561 -11.73 3.36 -14.23
CA ASP A 561 -13.14 3.52 -13.89
C ASP A 561 -13.22 4.06 -12.46
N GLU A 562 -13.47 5.36 -12.34
CA GLU A 562 -13.55 6.04 -11.04
C GLU A 562 -14.97 5.97 -10.41
N ASP A 563 -15.94 5.37 -11.10
CA ASP A 563 -17.30 5.18 -10.58
C ASP A 563 -17.39 3.83 -9.85
N VAL A 564 -16.60 3.71 -8.78
CA VAL A 564 -16.51 2.51 -7.96
C VAL A 564 -17.32 2.66 -6.67
N GLN A 565 -17.84 1.55 -6.19
CA GLN A 565 -18.54 1.48 -4.91
C GLN A 565 -17.74 0.59 -3.97
N ALA A 566 -17.76 0.92 -2.68
CA ALA A 566 -17.23 0.01 -1.68
C ALA A 566 -17.94 -1.33 -1.78
N PRO A 567 -17.25 -2.45 -1.63
CA PRO A 567 -17.90 -3.75 -1.57
C PRO A 567 -18.91 -3.78 -0.43
N GLU A 568 -20.04 -4.45 -0.65
CA GLU A 568 -21.01 -4.69 0.42
C GLU A 568 -20.28 -5.46 1.55
N LYS A 569 -20.28 -4.86 2.72
CA LYS A 569 -19.72 -5.52 3.90
C LYS A 569 -20.70 -6.61 4.32
N GLU A 570 -20.23 -7.83 4.29
CA GLU A 570 -20.97 -8.93 4.92
C GLU A 570 -21.27 -8.56 6.38
N PRO A 571 -22.51 -8.75 6.85
CA PRO A 571 -22.84 -8.42 8.24
C PRO A 571 -21.95 -9.22 9.19
N ASP A 572 -21.38 -8.54 10.17
CA ASP A 572 -20.55 -9.20 11.18
C ASP A 572 -21.36 -10.28 11.89
N VAL A 573 -20.99 -11.54 11.74
CA VAL A 573 -21.57 -12.66 12.47
C VAL A 573 -20.92 -12.70 13.85
N PHE A 574 -21.64 -12.22 14.85
CA PHE A 574 -21.20 -12.29 16.24
C PHE A 574 -21.51 -13.65 16.87
N LYS A 575 -20.74 -13.99 17.91
CA LYS A 575 -21.00 -15.18 18.72
C LYS A 575 -22.32 -15.03 19.47
N GLU A 576 -23.12 -16.08 19.49
CA GLU A 576 -24.29 -16.17 20.37
C GLU A 576 -23.85 -16.71 21.74
N PRO A 577 -24.50 -16.29 22.84
CA PRO A 577 -24.18 -16.80 24.15
C PRO A 577 -24.65 -18.27 24.29
N ASP A 578 -23.99 -19.01 25.15
CA ASP A 578 -24.47 -20.32 25.59
C ASP A 578 -25.76 -20.21 26.44
N ALA A 579 -26.29 -21.35 26.88
CA ALA A 579 -27.51 -21.40 27.68
C ALA A 579 -27.42 -20.64 29.03
N ASN A 580 -26.22 -20.31 29.50
CA ASN A 580 -25.93 -19.56 30.71
C ASN A 580 -25.65 -18.08 30.46
N GLY A 581 -25.70 -17.66 29.18
CA GLY A 581 -25.41 -16.29 28.79
C GLY A 581 -23.90 -15.99 28.58
N ASN A 582 -23.05 -17.01 28.55
CA ASN A 582 -21.62 -16.86 28.35
C ASN A 582 -21.27 -16.82 26.87
N TYR A 583 -20.55 -15.78 26.45
CA TYR A 583 -20.08 -15.60 25.07
C TYR A 583 -18.69 -16.21 24.82
N ILE A 584 -17.95 -16.56 25.89
CA ILE A 584 -16.61 -17.13 25.77
C ILE A 584 -16.73 -18.63 25.45
N THR A 585 -16.15 -19.02 24.34
CA THR A 585 -16.05 -20.45 23.93
C THR A 585 -14.67 -21.00 24.27
N ASN A 586 -14.60 -22.25 24.68
CA ASN A 586 -13.37 -22.90 25.15
C ASN A 586 -12.64 -22.04 26.23
N GLY A 587 -13.41 -21.41 27.11
CA GLY A 587 -12.85 -20.56 28.17
C GLY A 587 -12.23 -21.36 29.32
N ASP A 588 -12.56 -22.63 29.41
CA ASP A 588 -11.96 -23.62 30.33
C ASP A 588 -10.78 -24.39 29.72
N PHE A 589 -10.38 -24.00 28.48
CA PHE A 589 -9.30 -24.61 27.70
C PHE A 589 -9.35 -26.14 27.66
N ALA A 590 -10.56 -26.69 27.72
CA ALA A 590 -10.77 -28.16 27.70
C ALA A 590 -10.46 -28.79 26.35
N LYS A 591 -10.45 -27.99 25.29
CA LYS A 591 -10.14 -28.36 23.91
C LYS A 591 -8.82 -27.73 23.46
N ASP A 592 -7.91 -28.55 22.96
CA ASP A 592 -6.70 -28.06 22.31
C ASP A 592 -7.07 -27.38 20.97
N GLU A 593 -6.48 -26.22 20.69
CA GLU A 593 -6.65 -25.49 19.42
C GLU A 593 -5.37 -24.76 19.02
N ALA A 594 -5.27 -24.39 17.75
CA ALA A 594 -4.05 -23.84 17.17
C ALA A 594 -3.71 -22.41 17.64
N LEU A 595 -4.61 -21.71 18.33
CA LEU A 595 -4.46 -20.32 18.78
C LEU A 595 -4.17 -19.31 17.65
N ASP A 596 -4.56 -19.63 16.42
CA ASP A 596 -4.37 -18.81 15.23
C ASP A 596 -5.64 -18.02 14.83
N GLY A 597 -6.70 -18.11 15.63
CA GLY A 597 -7.99 -17.47 15.38
C GLY A 597 -8.92 -18.26 14.46
N THR A 598 -8.50 -19.42 13.95
CA THR A 598 -9.35 -20.27 13.09
C THR A 598 -10.48 -20.94 13.85
N GLU A 599 -10.31 -21.18 15.16
CA GLU A 599 -11.35 -21.73 16.03
C GLU A 599 -11.90 -20.66 16.99
N ASN A 600 -11.41 -20.60 18.22
CA ASN A 600 -11.96 -19.71 19.25
C ASN A 600 -10.97 -18.64 19.69
N TRP A 601 -9.72 -19.01 19.89
CA TRP A 601 -8.71 -18.14 20.43
C TRP A 601 -7.63 -17.79 19.43
N GLN A 602 -7.11 -16.57 19.53
CA GLN A 602 -5.98 -16.08 18.77
C GLN A 602 -4.91 -15.57 19.74
N PHE A 603 -3.68 -16.05 19.58
CA PHE A 603 -2.53 -15.54 20.29
C PHE A 603 -1.73 -14.61 19.38
N LEU A 604 -1.46 -13.41 19.86
CA LEU A 604 -0.80 -12.35 19.07
C LEU A 604 0.39 -11.80 19.85
N THR A 605 1.48 -11.55 19.12
CA THR A 605 2.61 -10.75 19.59
C THR A 605 2.84 -9.57 18.65
N THR A 606 3.17 -8.42 19.20
CA THR A 606 3.39 -7.17 18.44
C THR A 606 4.33 -6.25 19.20
N LEU A 607 4.78 -5.18 18.58
CA LEU A 607 5.60 -4.13 19.22
C LEU A 607 6.79 -4.68 20.02
N GLY A 608 7.51 -5.64 19.43
CA GLY A 608 8.68 -6.27 20.04
C GLY A 608 8.38 -7.32 21.09
N GLY A 609 7.11 -7.66 21.33
CA GLY A 609 6.74 -8.79 22.21
C GLY A 609 7.19 -10.12 21.61
N ASP A 610 7.92 -10.93 22.37
CA ASP A 610 8.29 -12.30 22.02
C ASP A 610 7.74 -13.26 23.09
N ALA A 611 6.76 -14.04 22.70
CA ALA A 611 6.11 -15.00 23.57
C ALA A 611 5.53 -16.17 22.78
N ALA A 612 5.33 -17.30 23.44
CA ALA A 612 4.64 -18.45 22.90
C ALA A 612 3.47 -18.83 23.82
N ALA A 613 2.39 -19.33 23.24
CA ALA A 613 1.26 -19.85 23.99
C ALA A 613 0.94 -21.29 23.58
N VAL A 614 0.48 -22.08 24.55
CA VAL A 614 0.03 -23.46 24.33
C VAL A 614 -1.09 -23.79 25.32
N ILE A 615 -2.10 -24.51 24.84
CA ILE A 615 -3.11 -25.10 25.71
C ILE A 615 -2.54 -26.42 26.23
N LYS A 616 -2.52 -26.58 27.56
CA LYS A 616 -2.04 -27.79 28.22
C LYS A 616 -2.75 -27.96 29.57
N ASP A 617 -3.19 -29.19 29.85
CA ASP A 617 -3.83 -29.58 31.11
C ASP A 617 -5.05 -28.71 31.48
N LYS A 618 -5.82 -28.25 30.47
CA LYS A 618 -6.95 -27.31 30.59
C LYS A 618 -6.56 -25.91 31.06
N GLU A 619 -5.37 -25.51 30.74
CA GLU A 619 -4.85 -24.18 30.99
C GLU A 619 -4.19 -23.65 29.71
N ILE A 620 -4.21 -22.35 29.51
CA ILE A 620 -3.34 -21.72 28.52
C ILE A 620 -2.06 -21.24 29.21
N VAL A 621 -0.94 -21.73 28.73
CA VAL A 621 0.38 -21.40 29.26
C VAL A 621 1.02 -20.43 28.27
N ILE A 622 1.27 -19.19 28.70
CA ILE A 622 1.97 -18.18 27.94
C ILE A 622 3.38 -18.05 28.50
N THR A 623 4.39 -18.27 27.65
CA THR A 623 5.80 -18.13 28.00
C THR A 623 6.34 -16.90 27.27
N THR A 624 6.62 -15.84 28.02
CA THR A 624 7.12 -14.57 27.49
C THR A 624 8.63 -14.51 27.61
N LYS A 625 9.34 -14.20 26.53
CA LYS A 625 10.78 -13.91 26.49
C LYS A 625 11.02 -12.41 26.50
N ASP A 626 10.19 -11.64 25.76
CA ASP A 626 10.20 -10.20 25.77
C ASP A 626 8.75 -9.68 25.89
N GLN A 627 8.53 -8.74 26.79
CA GLN A 627 7.19 -8.17 27.02
C GLN A 627 6.79 -7.17 25.94
N GLY A 628 7.74 -6.70 25.11
CA GLY A 628 7.54 -5.64 24.14
C GLY A 628 7.43 -4.24 24.76
N THR A 629 7.02 -3.27 23.95
CA THR A 629 7.02 -1.84 24.30
C THR A 629 5.66 -1.31 24.75
N ALA A 630 4.60 -2.11 24.70
CA ALA A 630 3.24 -1.72 25.10
C ALA A 630 2.54 -2.84 25.89
N ASP A 631 1.58 -2.47 26.71
CA ASP A 631 0.77 -3.39 27.55
C ASP A 631 0.04 -4.48 26.73
N TYR A 632 -0.13 -4.26 25.43
CA TYR A 632 -0.76 -5.17 24.48
C TYR A 632 0.23 -5.82 23.51
N SER A 633 1.53 -5.80 23.81
CA SER A 633 2.53 -6.47 22.95
C SER A 633 2.42 -7.98 22.94
N VAL A 634 1.81 -8.57 23.96
CA VAL A 634 1.47 -10.01 24.04
C VAL A 634 -0.01 -10.13 24.39
N GLN A 635 -0.80 -10.75 23.53
CA GLN A 635 -2.26 -10.78 23.65
C GLN A 635 -2.82 -12.18 23.43
N LEU A 636 -3.83 -12.51 24.23
CA LEU A 636 -4.75 -13.62 23.97
C LEU A 636 -6.13 -13.03 23.65
N VAL A 637 -6.65 -13.29 22.47
CA VAL A 637 -7.86 -12.64 21.95
C VAL A 637 -8.92 -13.68 21.61
N GLN A 638 -10.15 -13.43 22.02
CA GLN A 638 -11.32 -14.12 21.50
C GLN A 638 -12.17 -13.14 20.69
N PRO A 639 -12.19 -13.26 19.34
CA PRO A 639 -12.85 -12.29 18.46
C PRO A 639 -14.37 -12.50 18.41
N LYS A 640 -15.09 -11.52 17.83
CA LYS A 640 -16.53 -11.57 17.49
C LYS A 640 -17.46 -11.62 18.70
N LEU A 641 -17.05 -11.07 19.84
CA LEU A 641 -17.93 -10.90 20.99
C LEU A 641 -18.88 -9.70 20.75
N PRO A 642 -20.22 -9.85 20.93
CA PRO A 642 -21.20 -8.82 20.61
C PRO A 642 -21.31 -7.76 21.70
N ALA A 643 -20.32 -6.88 21.82
CA ALA A 643 -20.36 -5.78 22.76
C ALA A 643 -21.36 -4.69 22.32
N LYS A 644 -22.47 -4.51 23.02
CA LYS A 644 -23.52 -3.51 22.74
C LYS A 644 -23.38 -2.28 23.61
N GLN A 645 -23.54 -1.09 23.02
CA GLN A 645 -23.54 0.16 23.77
C GLN A 645 -24.68 0.18 24.80
N GLY A 646 -24.35 0.54 26.03
CA GLY A 646 -25.34 0.65 27.13
C GLY A 646 -25.51 -0.61 27.96
N TYR A 647 -24.89 -1.73 27.56
CA TYR A 647 -24.87 -2.96 28.34
C TYR A 647 -23.64 -3.02 29.26
N THR A 648 -23.78 -3.76 30.35
CA THR A 648 -22.68 -4.07 31.27
C THR A 648 -22.31 -5.54 31.07
N TYR A 649 -21.03 -5.79 30.92
CA TYR A 649 -20.46 -7.15 30.79
C TYR A 649 -19.58 -7.40 32.01
N GLU A 650 -19.65 -8.60 32.54
CA GLU A 650 -18.76 -9.10 33.59
C GLU A 650 -17.79 -10.09 32.94
N VAL A 651 -16.48 -9.88 33.14
CA VAL A 651 -15.43 -10.79 32.69
C VAL A 651 -14.74 -11.35 33.92
N THR A 652 -14.71 -12.67 34.03
CA THR A 652 -14.03 -13.37 35.11
C THR A 652 -13.00 -14.33 34.51
N PHE A 653 -11.84 -14.40 35.14
CA PHE A 653 -10.79 -15.36 34.78
C PHE A 653 -9.92 -15.67 35.97
N ASP A 654 -9.35 -16.87 35.98
CA ASP A 654 -8.34 -17.28 36.94
C ASP A 654 -6.96 -17.22 36.26
N ALA A 655 -6.01 -16.58 36.87
CA ALA A 655 -4.65 -16.49 36.34
C ALA A 655 -3.60 -16.56 37.47
N TYR A 656 -2.45 -17.11 37.16
CA TYR A 656 -1.27 -17.02 38.02
C TYR A 656 -0.02 -16.72 37.16
N ALA A 657 1.00 -16.14 37.77
CA ALA A 657 2.28 -15.91 37.14
C ALA A 657 3.40 -16.51 37.96
N SER A 658 4.45 -16.98 37.29
CA SER A 658 5.64 -17.55 37.93
C SER A 658 6.57 -16.48 38.51
N ALA A 659 6.39 -15.20 38.10
CA ALA A 659 7.10 -14.03 38.60
C ALA A 659 6.18 -12.81 38.60
N ASP A 660 6.52 -11.80 39.41
CA ASP A 660 5.84 -10.51 39.36
C ASP A 660 6.10 -9.82 38.00
N ARG A 661 5.05 -9.23 37.46
CA ARG A 661 5.11 -8.46 36.21
C ARG A 661 5.22 -6.97 36.49
#